data_58072d2db71daf317e46286c56f527bf
#
_entry.id   58072d2db71daf317e46286c56f527bf
#
_cell.length_a   1.000
_cell.length_b   1.000
_cell.length_c   1.000
_cell.angle_alpha   90.00
_cell.angle_beta   90.00
_cell.angle_gamma   90.00
#
_symmetry.space_group_name_H-M   'P 1'
#
loop_
_entity.id
_entity.type
_entity.pdbx_description
1 polymer ?
#
loop_
_entity_poly.entity_id
_entity_poly.type
_entity_poly.pdbx_seq_one_letter_code
_entity_poly.pdbx_strand_id
1 'polypeptide(L)'
;MTRILLALGAAPLALISFSALADEPADAPASDSILVVGQRNAPISLDARGLSVSLGDEQFQGVNAQNVEDLIKYAPDFFVRKRFAGDSNGVPGFRGTHSTQSARTLVMVDGFTVSNFLGNSFAYAPKWGVVGPGEVEQFDVVYGPYSARYAGNSMGGVVNITTRSPERTEAFATVQGLVQPYDQYGTHDTYWGWSGEAGVGFRQKDGPWSLRLSGRHFRNTGQPMMFYGLTPSTSTAAAAAVTGAVVDPKQHMTGAPGTATNPIFAAQSPAEITQDQAKLRLGYDGASGVTGEVLLAYWHNLDNETAPDCYLRNAAGDAVCEGLVSIGGQKYTASGANWSRAIRDELLAGAKVSAPVSDALTLDLNLSTYQILRSDGFTSKGYAAGASDGAGTLARQGPTYWYTGDLALTADLGGAELAGGLSGNLYKTDQVNYTLTNWRSDAGKAFSTETFGKTRNLGAWAELRVPIETVTLTLGTRFEDWRAFDGGLGRLNSGGQPVFNRYASRHATGFQPKASAEWAIDPDTRLQLSLAKATRFPTVGELFQGSLNGDGSFNPDSFDPNLKPERSTDANLLLAHQFGKVKLTGSVFWQRVKDTIFSFTGFNQNGVTTSSFKNIDLTRQYGLELIAEAREVLPGLDVDANAAWIDSVTLRNDAAPATEGVQFPRIPRWRLNGNLRYRVIEPVLLSIGVRYASRPNTDLFGLQRGDTYGYTSELFALDAKVSWDVTEQLRLSAGVDNLTNDRAWVYHPYPQRSFLVEAGWKM
;
A
#
# COMPACT_ATOMS: atom_id res chain seq x y z
N MET A 1 -33.72 1.42 -12.05
CA MET A 1 -34.14 2.16 -13.25
C MET A 1 -33.53 3.53 -13.21
N THR A 2 -32.87 3.89 -14.16
CA THR A 2 -32.42 5.11 -14.83
C THR A 2 -30.92 5.04 -15.07
N ARG A 3 -30.59 4.57 -16.28
CA ARG A 3 -29.25 4.65 -16.85
C ARG A 3 -29.00 6.11 -17.24
N ILE A 4 -27.97 6.73 -16.70
CA ILE A 4 -27.40 7.95 -17.26
C ILE A 4 -26.25 7.50 -18.19
N LEU A 5 -26.53 7.50 -19.49
CA LEU A 5 -25.54 7.42 -20.55
C LEU A 5 -24.87 8.80 -20.66
N LEU A 6 -23.61 8.91 -20.31
CA LEU A 6 -22.74 9.99 -20.77
C LEU A 6 -22.12 9.55 -22.11
N ALA A 7 -22.74 10.00 -23.21
CA ALA A 7 -22.13 9.95 -24.51
C ALA A 7 -21.10 11.07 -24.63
N LEU A 8 -19.81 10.75 -24.57
CA LEU A 8 -18.74 11.63 -24.99
C LEU A 8 -18.64 11.58 -26.52
N GLY A 9 -19.24 12.57 -27.16
CA GLY A 9 -19.12 12.80 -28.59
C GLY A 9 -17.69 13.15 -28.98
N ALA A 10 -17.14 12.38 -29.93
CA ALA A 10 -15.87 12.70 -30.57
C ALA A 10 -16.03 13.97 -31.42
N ALA A 11 -15.36 15.05 -31.01
CA ALA A 11 -15.16 16.22 -31.83
C ALA A 11 -13.76 16.14 -32.50
N PRO A 12 -13.62 16.50 -33.78
CA PRO A 12 -12.33 16.44 -34.47
C PRO A 12 -11.41 17.56 -33.97
N LEU A 13 -10.23 17.21 -33.47
CA LEU A 13 -9.14 18.13 -33.17
C LEU A 13 -8.60 18.72 -34.48
N ALA A 14 -8.86 19.99 -34.70
CA ALA A 14 -8.16 20.77 -35.71
C ALA A 14 -6.74 21.07 -35.24
N LEU A 15 -5.75 20.59 -35.97
CA LEU A 15 -4.33 20.88 -35.77
C LEU A 15 -4.08 22.36 -36.09
N ILE A 16 -3.85 23.16 -35.06
CA ILE A 16 -3.31 24.52 -35.18
C ILE A 16 -1.81 24.42 -34.94
N SER A 17 -1.04 24.64 -36.00
CA SER A 17 0.41 24.75 -35.95
C SER A 17 0.82 26.08 -35.36
N PHE A 18 1.50 26.10 -34.22
CA PHE A 18 2.20 27.25 -33.66
C PHE A 18 3.71 27.09 -33.84
N SER A 19 4.31 28.12 -34.45
CA SER A 19 5.76 28.24 -34.61
C SER A 19 6.40 28.60 -33.27
N ALA A 20 7.39 27.82 -32.86
CA ALA A 20 8.18 28.05 -31.66
C ALA A 20 9.23 29.15 -31.95
N LEU A 21 9.28 30.19 -31.13
CA LEU A 21 10.45 31.02 -30.93
C LEU A 21 11.06 30.64 -29.58
N ALA A 22 12.31 30.21 -29.64
CA ALA A 22 13.11 29.88 -28.47
C ALA A 22 13.78 31.13 -27.93
N ASP A 23 13.64 31.40 -26.65
CA ASP A 23 14.50 32.31 -25.89
C ASP A 23 15.12 31.50 -24.73
N GLU A 24 16.45 31.61 -24.58
CA GLU A 24 17.24 30.99 -23.52
C GLU A 24 16.94 31.62 -22.14
N PRO A 25 16.87 30.83 -21.06
CA PRO A 25 16.79 31.39 -19.70
C PRO A 25 18.16 31.65 -19.10
N ALA A 26 18.32 32.80 -18.47
CA ALA A 26 19.47 33.21 -17.71
C ALA A 26 19.64 32.40 -16.40
N ASP A 27 20.91 32.12 -16.07
CA ASP A 27 21.34 31.46 -14.84
C ASP A 27 20.81 32.14 -13.57
N ALA A 28 20.14 31.36 -12.73
CA ALA A 28 19.83 31.72 -11.35
C ALA A 28 20.84 31.06 -10.40
N PRO A 29 21.34 31.79 -9.38
CA PRO A 29 22.36 31.25 -8.48
C PRO A 29 21.79 30.14 -7.59
N ALA A 30 22.56 29.07 -7.43
CA ALA A 30 22.30 27.97 -6.51
C ALA A 30 22.23 28.48 -5.06
N SER A 31 21.11 28.26 -4.40
CA SER A 31 20.99 28.49 -2.97
C SER A 31 21.26 27.19 -2.23
N ASP A 32 22.38 27.14 -1.53
CA ASP A 32 22.73 26.09 -0.57
C ASP A 32 21.77 26.17 0.63
N SER A 33 20.69 25.41 0.61
CA SER A 33 19.93 25.14 1.82
C SER A 33 19.70 23.64 1.93
N ILE A 34 20.31 23.03 2.95
CA ILE A 34 20.09 21.66 3.41
C ILE A 34 18.70 21.59 4.08
N LEU A 35 17.69 21.99 3.40
CA LEU A 35 16.31 21.71 3.81
C LEU A 35 15.73 20.79 2.75
N VAL A 36 15.33 19.60 3.18
CA VAL A 36 14.43 18.75 2.42
C VAL A 36 13.10 19.48 2.36
N VAL A 37 13.00 20.45 1.49
CA VAL A 37 11.75 21.11 1.14
C VAL A 37 11.73 21.28 -0.35
N GLY A 38 11.56 20.18 -1.03
CA GLY A 38 11.04 20.21 -2.36
C GLY A 38 9.55 20.52 -2.29
N GLN A 39 9.18 21.77 -2.15
CA GLN A 39 7.79 22.17 -2.37
C GLN A 39 7.76 23.49 -3.14
N ARG A 40 7.86 23.38 -4.43
CA ARG A 40 7.21 24.33 -5.31
C ARG A 40 5.77 23.83 -5.49
N ASN A 41 4.78 24.53 -4.89
CA ASN A 41 3.35 24.39 -5.15
C ASN A 41 2.52 23.29 -4.47
N ALA A 42 2.91 22.73 -3.31
CA ALA A 42 1.93 22.01 -2.51
C ALA A 42 1.34 22.94 -1.43
N PRO A 43 0.03 23.20 -1.40
CA PRO A 43 -0.61 24.03 -0.36
C PRO A 43 -0.58 23.38 1.04
N ILE A 44 -0.05 22.17 1.18
CA ILE A 44 0.15 21.51 2.45
C ILE A 44 1.61 21.05 2.49
N SER A 45 2.46 21.78 3.22
CA SER A 45 3.83 21.32 3.46
C SER A 45 3.82 20.08 4.33
N LEU A 46 4.58 19.03 3.94
CA LEU A 46 4.82 17.88 4.79
C LEU A 46 5.75 18.29 5.92
N ASP A 47 5.17 18.67 7.04
CA ASP A 47 5.94 19.01 8.24
C ASP A 47 6.54 17.75 8.86
N ALA A 48 7.72 17.39 8.40
CA ALA A 48 8.51 16.34 9.01
C ALA A 48 9.18 16.89 10.28
N ARG A 49 8.75 16.41 11.42
CA ARG A 49 9.39 16.70 12.72
C ARG A 49 10.23 15.51 13.20
N GLY A 50 10.80 14.75 12.29
CA GLY A 50 11.63 13.57 12.47
C GLY A 50 12.26 13.15 11.15
N LEU A 51 12.70 11.89 11.04
CA LEU A 51 13.23 11.37 9.78
C LEU A 51 12.21 11.54 8.66
N SER A 52 12.66 12.09 7.55
CA SER A 52 11.91 12.13 6.29
C SER A 52 12.85 11.97 5.11
N VAL A 53 12.35 11.42 4.03
CA VAL A 53 13.06 11.32 2.75
C VAL A 53 12.15 11.73 1.61
N SER A 54 12.73 12.40 0.63
CA SER A 54 12.08 12.73 -0.63
C SER A 54 12.80 12.02 -1.76
N LEU A 55 12.06 11.34 -2.63
CA LEU A 55 12.54 10.64 -3.80
C LEU A 55 11.92 11.27 -5.03
N GLY A 56 12.71 11.64 -6.00
CA GLY A 56 12.29 12.33 -7.21
C GLY A 56 12.86 11.70 -8.48
N ASP A 57 12.86 12.48 -9.56
CA ASP A 57 13.26 12.01 -10.89
C ASP A 57 14.65 11.37 -10.93
N GLU A 58 15.60 11.87 -10.17
CA GLU A 58 16.95 11.30 -10.11
C GLU A 58 16.92 9.84 -9.64
N GLN A 59 16.19 9.57 -8.55
CA GLN A 59 16.07 8.23 -8.01
C GLN A 59 15.22 7.33 -8.92
N PHE A 60 14.14 7.87 -9.49
CA PHE A 60 13.20 7.12 -10.33
C PHE A 60 13.83 6.60 -11.62
N GLN A 61 14.81 7.32 -12.18
CA GLN A 61 15.54 6.87 -13.38
C GLN A 61 16.21 5.50 -13.17
N GLY A 62 16.65 5.20 -11.95
CA GLY A 62 17.28 3.94 -11.58
C GLY A 62 16.30 2.80 -11.26
N VAL A 63 15.00 3.02 -11.33
CA VAL A 63 13.97 2.08 -10.90
C VAL A 63 13.27 1.45 -12.11
N ASN A 64 13.11 0.13 -12.09
CA ASN A 64 12.15 -0.57 -12.95
C ASN A 64 10.78 -0.46 -12.29
N ALA A 65 9.93 0.45 -12.76
CA ALA A 65 8.62 0.69 -12.18
C ALA A 65 7.52 0.14 -13.09
N GLN A 66 6.75 -0.79 -12.57
CA GLN A 66 5.54 -1.33 -13.22
C GLN A 66 4.28 -0.71 -12.61
N ASN A 67 4.32 -0.43 -11.32
CA ASN A 67 3.29 0.22 -10.53
C ASN A 67 3.90 1.44 -9.85
N VAL A 68 3.06 2.38 -9.40
CA VAL A 68 3.53 3.61 -8.77
C VAL A 68 4.34 3.36 -7.50
N GLU A 69 3.96 2.36 -6.69
CA GLU A 69 4.66 1.99 -5.45
C GLU A 69 6.04 1.37 -5.68
N ASP A 70 6.39 0.96 -6.90
CA ASP A 70 7.73 0.50 -7.22
C ASP A 70 8.77 1.63 -7.13
N LEU A 71 8.36 2.88 -7.38
CA LEU A 71 9.24 4.03 -7.36
C LEU A 71 9.91 4.24 -6.00
N ILE A 72 9.31 3.77 -4.91
CA ILE A 72 9.84 3.89 -3.54
C ILE A 72 10.46 2.61 -3.00
N LYS A 73 10.70 1.60 -3.85
CA LYS A 73 11.21 0.27 -3.39
C LYS A 73 12.60 0.31 -2.74
N TYR A 74 13.38 1.38 -2.96
CA TYR A 74 14.69 1.58 -2.32
C TYR A 74 14.67 2.62 -1.19
N ALA A 75 13.50 3.15 -0.82
CA ALA A 75 13.39 4.09 0.30
C ALA A 75 13.93 3.48 1.60
N PRO A 76 14.52 4.28 2.50
CA PRO A 76 15.08 3.80 3.76
C PRO A 76 14.09 3.01 4.59
N ASP A 77 14.50 1.82 5.06
CA ASP A 77 13.68 0.91 5.88
C ASP A 77 12.27 0.65 5.31
N PHE A 78 12.10 0.82 4.00
CA PHE A 78 10.81 0.73 3.33
C PHE A 78 10.62 -0.64 2.66
N PHE A 79 9.38 -1.08 2.65
CA PHE A 79 9.00 -2.34 2.06
C PHE A 79 7.56 -2.24 1.56
N VAL A 80 7.34 -2.62 0.30
CA VAL A 80 5.98 -2.80 -0.24
C VAL A 80 5.76 -4.28 -0.51
N ARG A 81 4.71 -4.84 0.07
CA ARG A 81 4.31 -6.21 -0.22
C ARG A 81 3.64 -6.27 -1.58
N LYS A 82 4.42 -6.57 -2.61
CA LYS A 82 3.94 -6.82 -3.97
C LYS A 82 3.92 -8.31 -4.23
N ARG A 83 2.81 -8.84 -4.76
CA ARG A 83 2.64 -10.26 -5.07
C ARG A 83 2.93 -10.54 -6.54
N PHE A 84 2.51 -9.66 -7.44
CA PHE A 84 2.76 -9.70 -8.88
C PHE A 84 2.64 -8.30 -9.49
N ALA A 85 3.00 -8.13 -10.76
CA ALA A 85 2.83 -6.86 -11.47
C ALA A 85 1.33 -6.55 -11.67
N GLY A 86 0.87 -5.35 -11.28
CA GLY A 86 -0.54 -4.97 -11.30
C GLY A 86 -1.32 -5.37 -10.03
N ASP A 87 -0.67 -5.94 -9.03
CA ASP A 87 -1.30 -6.23 -7.74
C ASP A 87 -1.80 -4.95 -7.07
N SER A 88 -3.10 -4.85 -6.84
CA SER A 88 -3.71 -3.71 -6.14
C SER A 88 -3.55 -3.75 -4.61
N ASN A 89 -2.92 -4.79 -4.06
CA ASN A 89 -2.74 -5.03 -2.63
C ASN A 89 -1.30 -4.72 -2.13
N GLY A 90 -0.65 -3.72 -2.71
CA GLY A 90 0.66 -3.25 -2.26
C GLY A 90 0.58 -2.53 -0.91
N VAL A 91 0.69 -3.25 0.21
CA VAL A 91 0.70 -2.63 1.55
C VAL A 91 2.11 -2.20 1.90
N PRO A 92 2.34 -0.89 2.18
CA PRO A 92 3.62 -0.40 2.63
C PRO A 92 3.91 -0.81 4.08
N GLY A 93 5.17 -1.05 4.38
CA GLY A 93 5.67 -1.24 5.73
C GLY A 93 7.02 -0.56 5.89
N PHE A 94 7.22 0.11 7.02
CA PHE A 94 8.49 0.69 7.43
C PHE A 94 8.55 0.81 8.95
N ARG A 95 9.75 0.76 9.51
CA ARG A 95 9.96 0.60 10.94
C ARG A 95 9.15 -0.59 11.48
N GLY A 96 8.35 -0.39 12.48
CA GLY A 96 7.49 -1.43 13.07
C GLY A 96 6.09 -1.53 12.50
N THR A 97 5.82 -0.96 11.34
CA THR A 97 4.62 -1.26 10.57
C THR A 97 4.91 -2.39 9.57
N HIS A 98 3.93 -3.20 9.27
CA HIS A 98 4.10 -4.33 8.37
C HIS A 98 2.88 -4.55 7.46
N SER A 99 3.05 -5.45 6.51
CA SER A 99 2.11 -5.72 5.42
C SER A 99 0.69 -6.16 5.82
N THR A 100 0.39 -6.32 7.10
CA THR A 100 -0.97 -6.62 7.58
C THR A 100 -1.52 -5.57 8.55
N GLN A 101 -0.84 -4.43 8.66
CA GLN A 101 -1.26 -3.28 9.50
C GLN A 101 -1.39 -2.00 8.66
N SER A 102 -2.19 -2.05 7.61
CA SER A 102 -2.39 -0.95 6.65
C SER A 102 -2.91 0.35 7.29
N ALA A 103 -3.63 0.26 8.41
CA ALA A 103 -4.24 1.42 9.06
C ALA A 103 -3.28 2.23 9.94
N ARG A 104 -1.96 2.02 9.85
CA ARG A 104 -0.95 2.80 10.57
C ARG A 104 -0.17 3.77 9.69
N THR A 105 -0.37 3.72 8.37
CA THR A 105 0.32 4.57 7.40
C THR A 105 -0.67 5.40 6.62
N LEU A 106 -0.52 6.72 6.70
CA LEU A 106 -1.31 7.64 5.88
C LEU A 106 -0.63 7.79 4.51
N VAL A 107 -1.33 7.39 3.45
CA VAL A 107 -0.89 7.57 2.06
C VAL A 107 -1.80 8.58 1.37
N MET A 108 -1.20 9.55 0.70
CA MET A 108 -1.88 10.62 -0.02
C MET A 108 -1.37 10.74 -1.45
N VAL A 109 -2.22 11.27 -2.32
CA VAL A 109 -1.87 11.75 -3.67
C VAL A 109 -2.22 13.23 -3.72
N ASP A 110 -1.23 14.08 -3.97
CA ASP A 110 -1.37 15.55 -3.98
C ASP A 110 -2.03 16.10 -2.70
N GLY A 111 -1.82 15.43 -1.55
CA GLY A 111 -2.43 15.75 -0.26
C GLY A 111 -3.83 15.15 -0.04
N PHE A 112 -4.40 14.43 -1.00
CA PHE A 112 -5.70 13.77 -0.88
C PHE A 112 -5.54 12.32 -0.41
N THR A 113 -6.28 11.92 0.62
CA THR A 113 -6.13 10.61 1.27
C THR A 113 -6.57 9.45 0.37
N VAL A 114 -5.62 8.56 0.05
CA VAL A 114 -5.86 7.29 -0.66
C VAL A 114 -5.67 6.07 0.25
N SER A 115 -5.32 6.26 1.52
CA SER A 115 -5.30 5.18 2.51
C SER A 115 -6.69 4.61 2.73
N ASN A 116 -6.80 3.29 2.66
CA ASN A 116 -8.04 2.56 2.86
C ASN A 116 -8.26 2.20 4.34
N PHE A 117 -8.62 3.19 5.17
CA PHE A 117 -8.88 2.99 6.59
C PHE A 117 -10.25 2.37 6.90
N LEU A 118 -10.88 1.71 5.93
CA LEU A 118 -12.02 0.84 6.17
C LEU A 118 -11.63 -0.42 6.96
N GLY A 119 -10.38 -0.82 6.93
CA GLY A 119 -9.87 -1.96 7.68
C GLY A 119 -8.38 -1.88 7.95
N ASN A 120 -7.82 -2.92 8.59
CA ASN A 120 -6.41 -3.01 8.99
C ASN A 120 -5.86 -4.40 8.66
N SER A 121 -5.71 -4.70 7.39
CA SER A 121 -5.14 -5.95 6.91
C SER A 121 -4.59 -5.80 5.50
N PHE A 122 -4.04 -6.87 4.94
CA PHE A 122 -3.56 -6.90 3.55
C PHE A 122 -4.65 -6.56 2.51
N ALA A 123 -5.93 -6.73 2.83
CA ALA A 123 -7.04 -6.41 1.93
C ALA A 123 -7.34 -4.91 1.83
N TYR A 124 -6.78 -4.12 2.73
CA TYR A 124 -7.00 -2.66 2.83
C TYR A 124 -5.75 -1.87 2.47
N ALA A 125 -5.09 -2.25 1.38
CA ALA A 125 -3.97 -1.49 0.84
C ALA A 125 -4.39 -0.07 0.44
N PRO A 126 -3.47 0.89 0.42
CA PRO A 126 -3.70 2.19 -0.19
C PRO A 126 -4.14 2.06 -1.65
N LYS A 127 -4.90 3.01 -2.13
CA LYS A 127 -5.48 3.01 -3.47
C LYS A 127 -4.50 3.57 -4.51
N TRP A 128 -3.41 2.84 -4.75
CA TRP A 128 -2.33 3.21 -5.66
C TRP A 128 -2.77 3.39 -7.12
N GLY A 129 -3.80 2.69 -7.56
CA GLY A 129 -4.25 2.63 -8.94
C GLY A 129 -4.72 3.97 -9.54
N VAL A 130 -4.92 5.00 -8.73
CA VAL A 130 -5.32 6.35 -9.20
C VAL A 130 -4.15 7.18 -9.74
N VAL A 131 -2.91 6.66 -9.72
CA VAL A 131 -1.70 7.32 -10.22
C VAL A 131 -0.86 6.36 -11.03
N GLY A 132 -0.42 6.78 -12.22
CA GLY A 132 0.57 6.06 -13.02
C GLY A 132 2.01 6.44 -12.63
N PRO A 133 3.00 5.54 -12.84
CA PRO A 133 4.39 5.84 -12.52
C PRO A 133 4.96 7.06 -13.27
N GLY A 134 4.56 7.29 -14.52
CA GLY A 134 5.03 8.41 -15.36
C GLY A 134 4.51 9.78 -14.93
N GLU A 135 3.50 9.81 -14.05
CA GLU A 135 2.92 11.05 -13.55
C GLU A 135 3.59 11.58 -12.28
N VAL A 136 4.38 10.75 -11.60
CA VAL A 136 4.96 11.11 -10.31
C VAL A 136 6.13 12.05 -10.49
N GLU A 137 6.09 13.17 -9.77
CA GLU A 137 7.20 14.10 -9.62
C GLU A 137 8.05 13.74 -8.41
N GLN A 138 7.40 13.44 -7.27
CA GLN A 138 8.06 13.21 -6.01
C GLN A 138 7.26 12.27 -5.11
N PHE A 139 7.97 11.44 -4.36
CA PHE A 139 7.47 10.74 -3.18
C PHE A 139 8.13 11.32 -1.94
N ASP A 140 7.31 11.68 -0.95
CA ASP A 140 7.77 12.06 0.37
C ASP A 140 7.36 10.99 1.39
N VAL A 141 8.31 10.54 2.18
CA VAL A 141 8.08 9.57 3.26
C VAL A 141 8.49 10.20 4.58
N VAL A 142 7.55 10.35 5.50
CA VAL A 142 7.74 10.86 6.86
C VAL A 142 7.59 9.71 7.84
N TYR A 143 8.59 9.49 8.69
CA TYR A 143 8.65 8.38 9.61
C TYR A 143 8.19 8.79 11.02
N GLY A 144 7.19 8.08 11.54
CA GLY A 144 6.65 8.28 12.88
C GLY A 144 5.64 9.45 13.01
N PRO A 145 5.03 9.61 14.20
CA PRO A 145 3.87 10.50 14.39
C PRO A 145 4.25 11.87 14.95
N TYR A 146 5.33 12.50 14.51
CA TYR A 146 5.91 13.66 15.20
C TYR A 146 5.24 15.01 14.87
N SER A 147 4.52 15.15 13.76
CA SER A 147 3.74 16.35 13.45
C SER A 147 2.33 16.30 14.07
N ALA A 148 1.84 17.41 14.60
CA ALA A 148 0.48 17.52 15.13
C ALA A 148 -0.59 17.57 14.02
N ARG A 149 -0.19 17.91 12.81
CA ARG A 149 -1.08 18.03 11.65
C ARG A 149 -1.78 16.72 11.28
N TYR A 150 -1.08 15.58 11.39
CA TYR A 150 -1.60 14.28 10.94
C TYR A 150 -2.34 13.54 12.04
N ALA A 151 -3.46 12.89 11.67
CA ALA A 151 -4.28 12.08 12.56
C ALA A 151 -3.57 10.79 13.03
N GLY A 152 -4.07 10.14 14.07
CA GLY A 152 -3.48 8.95 14.68
C GLY A 152 -3.32 7.74 13.75
N ASN A 153 -4.04 7.69 12.63
CA ASN A 153 -3.83 6.69 11.56
C ASN A 153 -2.49 6.89 10.81
N SER A 154 -1.72 7.92 11.13
CA SER A 154 -0.32 8.13 10.71
C SER A 154 0.71 7.72 11.77
N MET A 155 0.34 6.88 12.74
CA MET A 155 1.22 6.42 13.82
C MET A 155 2.55 5.80 13.32
N GLY A 156 2.53 5.11 12.18
CA GLY A 156 3.73 4.62 11.51
C GLY A 156 4.44 5.69 10.70
N GLY A 157 3.69 6.57 10.06
CA GLY A 157 4.20 7.66 9.24
C GLY A 157 3.24 8.06 8.11
N VAL A 158 3.76 8.91 7.23
CA VAL A 158 3.02 9.49 6.10
C VAL A 158 3.79 9.26 4.81
N VAL A 159 3.10 8.89 3.74
CA VAL A 159 3.62 8.83 2.38
C VAL A 159 2.77 9.77 1.52
N ASN A 160 3.38 10.75 0.87
CA ASN A 160 2.69 11.60 -0.08
C ASN A 160 3.29 11.43 -1.47
N ILE A 161 2.43 11.28 -2.45
CA ILE A 161 2.76 11.25 -3.87
C ILE A 161 2.41 12.62 -4.44
N THR A 162 3.42 13.35 -4.88
CA THR A 162 3.21 14.59 -5.64
C THR A 162 3.25 14.26 -7.11
N THR A 163 2.18 14.62 -7.83
CA THR A 163 2.11 14.41 -9.27
C THR A 163 2.53 15.66 -10.02
N ARG A 164 3.07 15.48 -11.23
CA ARG A 164 3.60 16.57 -12.06
C ARG A 164 2.56 17.64 -12.34
N SER A 165 2.94 18.89 -12.15
CA SER A 165 2.16 20.06 -12.57
C SER A 165 2.79 20.64 -13.84
N PRO A 166 2.02 20.95 -14.90
CA PRO A 166 2.59 21.50 -16.12
C PRO A 166 3.12 22.93 -15.88
N GLU A 167 4.37 23.15 -16.27
CA GLU A 167 5.01 24.47 -16.27
C GLU A 167 4.81 25.18 -17.62
N ARG A 168 4.60 24.39 -18.66
CA ARG A 168 4.35 24.83 -20.05
C ARG A 168 3.38 23.89 -20.72
N THR A 169 3.14 24.04 -22.01
CA THR A 169 2.46 23.02 -22.79
C THR A 169 3.44 21.86 -22.99
N GLU A 170 3.05 20.68 -22.57
CA GLU A 170 3.87 19.48 -22.53
C GLU A 170 3.04 18.23 -22.86
N ALA A 171 3.70 17.18 -23.31
CA ALA A 171 3.08 15.89 -23.49
C ALA A 171 4.10 14.78 -23.19
N PHE A 172 3.61 13.65 -22.75
CA PHE A 172 4.42 12.44 -22.58
C PHE A 172 3.65 11.20 -23.03
N ALA A 173 4.38 10.19 -23.43
CA ALA A 173 3.85 8.86 -23.67
C ALA A 173 4.91 7.81 -23.29
N THR A 174 4.50 6.75 -22.61
CA THR A 174 5.38 5.63 -22.23
C THR A 174 4.69 4.32 -22.58
N VAL A 175 5.45 3.41 -23.21
CA VAL A 175 5.02 2.03 -23.45
C VAL A 175 6.04 1.10 -22.80
N GLN A 176 5.54 0.13 -22.03
CA GLN A 176 6.38 -0.82 -21.30
C GLN A 176 5.90 -2.25 -21.57
N GLY A 177 6.85 -3.17 -21.75
CA GLY A 177 6.63 -4.61 -21.83
C GLY A 177 7.28 -5.32 -20.65
N LEU A 178 6.65 -6.39 -20.18
CA LEU A 178 7.09 -7.23 -19.06
C LEU A 178 7.07 -8.70 -19.47
N VAL A 179 8.11 -9.45 -19.08
CA VAL A 179 8.18 -10.91 -19.19
C VAL A 179 8.71 -11.49 -17.89
N GLN A 180 8.02 -12.49 -17.34
CA GLN A 180 8.38 -13.17 -16.11
C GLN A 180 8.36 -14.70 -16.30
N PRO A 181 9.51 -15.36 -16.51
CA PRO A 181 9.62 -16.80 -16.30
C PRO A 181 9.31 -17.16 -14.86
N TYR A 182 8.49 -18.18 -14.65
CA TYR A 182 8.04 -18.59 -13.31
C TYR A 182 8.17 -20.11 -13.15
N ASP A 183 8.71 -20.51 -12.01
CA ASP A 183 8.93 -21.91 -11.68
C ASP A 183 8.74 -22.13 -10.18
N GLN A 184 7.60 -22.71 -9.79
CA GLN A 184 7.29 -23.00 -8.39
C GLN A 184 6.37 -24.21 -8.27
N TYR A 185 6.78 -25.21 -7.48
CA TYR A 185 6.07 -26.49 -7.30
C TYR A 185 5.82 -27.17 -8.65
N GLY A 186 4.56 -27.42 -9.01
CA GLY A 186 4.17 -28.03 -10.29
C GLY A 186 3.83 -27.02 -11.39
N THR A 187 3.98 -25.72 -11.14
CA THR A 187 3.71 -24.67 -12.11
C THR A 187 5.01 -24.20 -12.76
N HIS A 188 5.09 -24.33 -14.10
CA HIS A 188 6.22 -23.90 -14.93
C HIS A 188 5.66 -23.13 -16.11
N ASP A 189 5.78 -21.80 -16.12
CA ASP A 189 5.16 -20.94 -17.13
C ASP A 189 5.97 -19.66 -17.38
N THR A 190 5.56 -18.86 -18.35
CA THR A 190 6.11 -17.54 -18.62
C THR A 190 4.97 -16.54 -18.74
N TYR A 191 4.91 -15.61 -17.81
CA TYR A 191 3.87 -14.58 -17.75
C TYR A 191 4.29 -13.32 -18.48
N TRP A 192 3.31 -12.62 -19.08
CA TRP A 192 3.51 -11.47 -19.94
C TRP A 192 2.60 -10.31 -19.50
N GLY A 193 3.12 -9.12 -19.65
CA GLY A 193 2.36 -7.91 -19.42
C GLY A 193 2.85 -6.76 -20.28
N TRP A 194 2.01 -5.73 -20.39
CA TRP A 194 2.36 -4.46 -21.00
C TRP A 194 1.54 -3.33 -20.41
N SER A 195 2.05 -2.11 -20.53
CA SER A 195 1.30 -0.90 -20.23
C SER A 195 1.58 0.20 -21.25
N GLY A 196 0.59 1.05 -21.43
CA GLY A 196 0.71 2.31 -22.14
C GLY A 196 0.22 3.43 -21.21
N GLU A 197 0.99 4.49 -21.05
CA GLU A 197 0.65 5.66 -20.27
C GLU A 197 0.91 6.91 -21.10
N ALA A 198 -0.01 7.88 -21.08
CA ALA A 198 0.15 9.12 -21.82
C ALA A 198 -0.53 10.27 -21.08
N GLY A 199 -0.05 11.48 -21.30
CA GLY A 199 -0.66 12.68 -20.75
C GLY A 199 -0.27 13.93 -21.51
N VAL A 200 -1.11 14.96 -21.35
CA VAL A 200 -0.89 16.29 -21.87
C VAL A 200 -1.06 17.30 -20.74
N GLY A 201 -0.18 18.28 -20.71
CA GLY A 201 -0.20 19.39 -19.79
C GLY A 201 -0.32 20.71 -20.52
N PHE A 202 -1.03 21.63 -19.94
CA PHE A 202 -1.17 23.00 -20.42
C PHE A 202 -0.99 23.97 -19.28
N ARG A 203 -0.15 24.98 -19.45
CA ARG A 203 -0.03 26.13 -18.57
C ARG A 203 -0.39 27.39 -19.34
N GLN A 204 -1.30 28.17 -18.80
CA GLN A 204 -1.67 29.43 -19.41
C GLN A 204 -0.49 30.39 -19.38
N LYS A 205 -0.08 30.90 -20.55
CA LYS A 205 0.97 31.90 -20.65
C LYS A 205 0.49 33.18 -19.97
N ASP A 206 1.28 33.67 -19.03
CA ASP A 206 0.99 34.88 -18.26
C ASP A 206 -0.36 34.87 -17.51
N GLY A 207 -0.89 33.69 -17.24
CA GLY A 207 -2.15 33.50 -16.54
C GLY A 207 -2.07 32.45 -15.41
N PRO A 208 -3.11 32.36 -14.54
CA PRO A 208 -3.05 31.55 -13.33
C PRO A 208 -3.38 30.06 -13.55
N TRP A 209 -3.87 29.67 -14.71
CA TRP A 209 -4.43 28.33 -14.88
C TRP A 209 -3.45 27.32 -15.44
N SER A 210 -3.52 26.12 -14.90
CA SER A 210 -2.88 24.94 -15.46
C SER A 210 -3.87 23.78 -15.55
N LEU A 211 -3.69 22.92 -16.54
CA LEU A 211 -4.52 21.72 -16.77
C LEU A 211 -3.63 20.56 -17.15
N ARG A 212 -3.82 19.40 -16.51
CA ARG A 212 -3.20 18.15 -16.91
C ARG A 212 -4.27 17.06 -17.08
N LEU A 213 -4.18 16.34 -18.18
CA LEU A 213 -4.95 15.15 -18.46
C LEU A 213 -3.99 14.00 -18.67
N SER A 214 -4.25 12.84 -18.08
CA SER A 214 -3.45 11.65 -18.25
C SER A 214 -4.31 10.40 -18.21
N GLY A 215 -3.78 9.34 -18.79
CA GLY A 215 -4.42 8.03 -18.78
C GLY A 215 -3.40 6.91 -18.90
N ARG A 216 -3.75 5.76 -18.36
CA ARG A 216 -2.94 4.55 -18.41
C ARG A 216 -3.80 3.33 -18.66
N HIS A 217 -3.35 2.47 -19.54
CA HIS A 217 -3.84 1.11 -19.71
C HIS A 217 -2.74 0.14 -19.29
N PHE A 218 -3.10 -0.87 -18.51
CA PHE A 218 -2.17 -1.89 -18.04
C PHE A 218 -2.84 -3.27 -18.17
N ARG A 219 -2.13 -4.21 -18.76
CA ARG A 219 -2.54 -5.61 -18.82
C ARG A 219 -1.39 -6.52 -18.44
N ASN A 220 -1.65 -7.48 -17.55
CA ASN A 220 -0.66 -8.46 -17.13
C ASN A 220 -1.31 -9.79 -16.76
N THR A 221 -0.61 -10.89 -16.99
CA THR A 221 -0.89 -12.16 -16.35
C THR A 221 0.06 -12.30 -15.18
N GLY A 222 -0.49 -12.27 -13.95
CA GLY A 222 0.27 -12.43 -12.71
C GLY A 222 0.47 -13.88 -12.35
N GLN A 223 1.56 -14.19 -11.68
CA GLN A 223 1.86 -15.52 -11.16
C GLN A 223 0.80 -16.00 -10.13
N PRO A 224 0.62 -17.30 -9.93
CA PRO A 224 -0.23 -17.84 -8.86
C PRO A 224 0.19 -17.35 -7.48
N MET A 225 -0.77 -16.92 -6.67
CA MET A 225 -0.52 -16.43 -5.31
C MET A 225 -0.73 -17.48 -4.24
N MET A 226 -1.53 -18.51 -4.54
CA MET A 226 -1.90 -19.55 -3.57
C MET A 226 -1.64 -20.94 -4.15
N PHE A 227 -1.34 -21.86 -3.24
CA PHE A 227 -1.17 -23.28 -3.55
C PHE A 227 -2.09 -24.10 -2.64
N TYR A 228 -2.75 -25.09 -3.21
CA TYR A 228 -3.76 -25.89 -2.51
C TYR A 228 -3.17 -27.23 -2.08
N GLY A 229 -3.24 -27.50 -0.79
CA GLY A 229 -2.80 -28.77 -0.20
C GLY A 229 -3.95 -29.77 -0.08
N LEU A 230 -3.61 -31.05 -0.23
CA LEU A 230 -4.52 -32.16 0.02
C LEU A 230 -4.80 -32.31 1.53
N THR A 231 -6.04 -32.53 1.90
CA THR A 231 -6.41 -32.81 3.29
C THR A 231 -6.52 -34.32 3.51
N PRO A 232 -5.82 -34.93 4.49
CA PRO A 232 -5.97 -36.36 4.80
C PRO A 232 -7.42 -36.74 5.06
N SER A 233 -7.85 -37.90 4.54
CA SER A 233 -9.23 -38.37 4.63
C SER A 233 -9.32 -39.75 5.19
N THR A 234 -10.27 -39.95 6.12
CA THR A 234 -10.64 -41.25 6.69
C THR A 234 -11.85 -41.89 5.99
N SER A 235 -12.32 -41.31 4.89
CA SER A 235 -13.49 -41.79 4.14
C SER A 235 -13.29 -43.23 3.67
N THR A 236 -14.31 -44.06 3.80
CA THR A 236 -14.34 -45.44 3.29
C THR A 236 -14.73 -45.51 1.80
N ALA A 237 -15.24 -44.39 1.23
CA ALA A 237 -15.64 -44.34 -0.17
C ALA A 237 -14.46 -44.62 -1.12
N ALA A 238 -14.76 -45.04 -2.35
CA ALA A 238 -13.76 -45.20 -3.40
C ALA A 238 -13.09 -43.89 -3.71
N ALA A 239 -11.77 -43.90 -3.85
CA ALA A 239 -10.94 -42.74 -4.15
C ALA A 239 -10.27 -42.91 -5.53
N ALA A 240 -10.20 -41.85 -6.30
CA ALA A 240 -9.46 -41.86 -7.56
C ALA A 240 -7.95 -42.04 -7.28
N ALA A 241 -7.31 -43.04 -7.88
CA ALA A 241 -5.86 -43.18 -7.80
C ALA A 241 -5.22 -42.09 -8.65
N VAL A 242 -4.31 -41.29 -8.08
CA VAL A 242 -3.69 -40.15 -8.77
C VAL A 242 -2.18 -40.07 -8.50
N THR A 243 -1.48 -39.37 -9.40
CA THR A 243 -0.06 -39.01 -9.26
C THR A 243 0.07 -37.49 -9.46
N GLY A 244 1.27 -36.93 -9.27
CA GLY A 244 1.58 -35.53 -9.58
C GLY A 244 1.50 -34.56 -8.40
N ALA A 245 1.10 -35.00 -7.19
CA ALA A 245 1.18 -34.15 -6.02
C ALA A 245 2.64 -33.80 -5.67
N VAL A 246 2.87 -32.56 -5.27
CA VAL A 246 4.18 -32.06 -4.87
C VAL A 246 4.27 -32.02 -3.35
N VAL A 247 5.32 -32.62 -2.80
CA VAL A 247 5.61 -32.55 -1.36
C VAL A 247 6.70 -31.52 -1.11
N ASP A 248 6.38 -30.48 -0.37
CA ASP A 248 7.37 -29.54 0.13
C ASP A 248 7.72 -29.92 1.58
N PRO A 249 8.94 -30.43 1.84
CA PRO A 249 9.32 -30.87 3.18
C PRO A 249 9.43 -29.72 4.18
N LYS A 250 9.46 -28.48 3.71
CA LYS A 250 9.52 -27.27 4.56
C LYS A 250 8.13 -26.80 4.98
N GLN A 251 7.06 -27.26 4.30
CA GLN A 251 5.71 -26.79 4.55
C GLN A 251 5.02 -27.59 5.66
N HIS A 252 4.53 -26.89 6.67
CA HIS A 252 3.70 -27.43 7.74
C HIS A 252 2.32 -26.74 7.69
N MET A 253 1.40 -27.26 6.90
CA MET A 253 0.09 -26.67 6.62
C MET A 253 -0.79 -26.43 7.85
N THR A 254 -0.57 -27.14 8.94
CA THR A 254 -1.36 -27.04 10.17
C THR A 254 -0.75 -26.12 11.22
N GLY A 255 0.41 -25.51 10.93
CA GLY A 255 1.06 -24.53 11.81
C GLY A 255 1.64 -25.10 13.12
N ALA A 256 1.45 -26.39 13.43
CA ALA A 256 2.04 -27.03 14.58
C ALA A 256 3.39 -27.67 14.19
N PRO A 257 4.48 -27.41 14.94
CA PRO A 257 5.75 -28.08 14.70
C PRO A 257 5.59 -29.63 14.76
N GLY A 258 6.13 -30.30 13.75
CA GLY A 258 6.10 -31.78 13.68
C GLY A 258 4.83 -32.38 13.07
N THR A 259 3.91 -31.60 12.54
CA THR A 259 2.79 -32.14 11.78
C THR A 259 3.22 -32.51 10.37
N ALA A 260 2.56 -33.54 9.80
CA ALA A 260 2.86 -34.04 8.46
C ALA A 260 2.59 -32.92 7.40
N THR A 261 3.48 -32.85 6.41
CA THR A 261 3.27 -31.97 5.24
C THR A 261 2.11 -32.50 4.41
N ASN A 262 1.18 -31.64 4.06
CA ASN A 262 0.11 -31.99 3.12
C ASN A 262 0.62 -31.81 1.68
N PRO A 263 0.54 -32.83 0.82
CA PRO A 263 0.95 -32.69 -0.56
C PRO A 263 0.17 -31.59 -1.28
N ILE A 264 0.85 -30.76 -2.05
CA ILE A 264 0.26 -29.70 -2.85
C ILE A 264 -0.29 -30.32 -4.14
N PHE A 265 -1.53 -30.03 -4.48
CA PHE A 265 -2.19 -30.64 -5.63
C PHE A 265 -2.53 -29.64 -6.74
N ALA A 266 -2.53 -28.35 -6.45
CA ALA A 266 -2.83 -27.32 -7.43
C ALA A 266 -2.26 -25.96 -7.02
N ALA A 267 -2.06 -25.08 -8.00
CA ALA A 267 -1.89 -23.65 -7.82
C ALA A 267 -3.20 -22.91 -8.13
N GLN A 268 -3.39 -21.76 -7.52
CA GLN A 268 -4.41 -20.80 -7.93
C GLN A 268 -4.19 -20.43 -9.40
N SER A 269 -5.27 -20.13 -10.11
CA SER A 269 -5.17 -19.60 -11.47
C SER A 269 -4.28 -18.34 -11.52
N PRO A 270 -3.47 -18.18 -12.60
CA PRO A 270 -2.80 -16.92 -12.86
C PRO A 270 -3.80 -15.78 -12.95
N ALA A 271 -3.51 -14.66 -12.32
CA ALA A 271 -4.38 -13.47 -12.33
C ALA A 271 -4.24 -12.70 -13.64
N GLU A 272 -5.29 -12.69 -14.48
CA GLU A 272 -5.34 -11.87 -15.70
C GLU A 272 -5.86 -10.47 -15.35
N ILE A 273 -4.93 -9.53 -15.14
CA ILE A 273 -5.23 -8.17 -14.73
C ILE A 273 -5.37 -7.26 -15.97
N THR A 274 -6.46 -6.49 -15.99
CA THR A 274 -6.62 -5.33 -16.88
C THR A 274 -7.00 -4.13 -16.04
N GLN A 275 -6.23 -3.04 -16.15
CA GLN A 275 -6.46 -1.80 -15.42
C GLN A 275 -6.50 -0.62 -16.38
N ASP A 276 -7.47 0.25 -16.17
CA ASP A 276 -7.60 1.52 -16.87
C ASP A 276 -7.65 2.66 -15.86
N GLN A 277 -6.91 3.71 -16.14
CA GLN A 277 -6.83 4.91 -15.32
C GLN A 277 -7.05 6.14 -16.17
N ALA A 278 -7.78 7.10 -15.63
CA ALA A 278 -7.91 8.44 -16.20
C ALA A 278 -7.83 9.47 -15.08
N LYS A 279 -7.06 10.54 -15.27
CA LYS A 279 -6.90 11.61 -14.29
C LYS A 279 -6.96 12.99 -14.94
N LEU A 280 -7.63 13.90 -14.24
CA LEU A 280 -7.68 15.33 -14.54
C LEU A 280 -7.19 16.10 -13.31
N ARG A 281 -6.27 17.03 -13.53
CA ARG A 281 -5.79 18.00 -12.54
C ARG A 281 -5.94 19.40 -13.11
N LEU A 282 -6.68 20.25 -12.43
CA LEU A 282 -6.84 21.66 -12.73
C LEU A 282 -6.19 22.48 -11.61
N GLY A 283 -5.19 23.27 -11.95
CA GLY A 283 -4.46 24.15 -11.03
C GLY A 283 -4.77 25.62 -11.27
N TYR A 284 -4.71 26.39 -10.20
CA TYR A 284 -4.82 27.85 -10.18
C TYR A 284 -3.72 28.46 -9.32
N ASP A 285 -2.91 29.35 -9.88
CA ASP A 285 -1.85 30.10 -9.19
C ASP A 285 -2.05 31.59 -9.43
N GLY A 286 -2.84 32.24 -8.59
CA GLY A 286 -3.20 33.65 -8.71
C GLY A 286 -2.09 34.62 -8.30
N ALA A 287 -2.03 35.78 -8.95
CA ALA A 287 -1.03 36.79 -8.65
C ALA A 287 -1.13 37.37 -7.20
N SER A 288 -2.27 37.19 -6.53
CA SER A 288 -2.47 37.52 -5.10
C SER A 288 -1.88 36.47 -4.14
N GLY A 289 -1.18 35.43 -4.62
CA GLY A 289 -0.69 34.33 -3.81
C GLY A 289 -1.75 33.25 -3.49
N VAL A 290 -2.99 33.43 -3.95
CA VAL A 290 -4.01 32.38 -3.83
C VAL A 290 -3.69 31.25 -4.80
N THR A 291 -3.55 30.04 -4.29
CA THR A 291 -3.39 28.83 -5.09
C THR A 291 -4.56 27.88 -4.88
N GLY A 292 -4.88 27.09 -5.88
CA GLY A 292 -5.96 26.11 -5.81
C GLY A 292 -5.72 24.92 -6.74
N GLU A 293 -6.33 23.81 -6.40
CA GLU A 293 -6.27 22.60 -7.22
C GLU A 293 -7.57 21.80 -7.12
N VAL A 294 -7.99 21.25 -8.25
CA VAL A 294 -9.04 20.22 -8.32
C VAL A 294 -8.45 19.00 -8.98
N LEU A 295 -8.63 17.85 -8.35
CA LEU A 295 -8.22 16.54 -8.84
C LEU A 295 -9.43 15.63 -9.02
N LEU A 296 -9.50 14.96 -10.17
CA LEU A 296 -10.42 13.84 -10.42
C LEU A 296 -9.59 12.69 -10.98
N ALA A 297 -9.69 11.51 -10.35
CA ALA A 297 -9.00 10.31 -10.83
C ALA A 297 -9.95 9.11 -10.76
N TYR A 298 -10.11 8.43 -11.88
CA TYR A 298 -10.89 7.21 -12.03
C TYR A 298 -9.97 6.02 -12.28
N TRP A 299 -10.29 4.89 -11.65
CA TRP A 299 -9.59 3.64 -11.85
C TRP A 299 -10.57 2.49 -12.01
N HIS A 300 -10.36 1.71 -13.07
CA HIS A 300 -11.02 0.44 -13.35
C HIS A 300 -10.04 -0.70 -13.18
N ASN A 301 -10.49 -1.83 -12.61
CA ASN A 301 -9.70 -3.07 -12.55
C ASN A 301 -10.60 -4.28 -12.80
N LEU A 302 -10.20 -5.05 -13.78
CA LEU A 302 -10.69 -6.40 -14.01
C LEU A 302 -9.58 -7.37 -13.64
N ASP A 303 -9.84 -8.23 -12.67
CA ASP A 303 -9.04 -9.39 -12.33
C ASP A 303 -9.83 -10.63 -12.75
N ASN A 304 -9.46 -11.20 -13.90
CA ASN A 304 -10.16 -12.30 -14.53
C ASN A 304 -9.30 -13.55 -14.44
N GLU A 305 -9.43 -14.25 -13.33
CA GLU A 305 -8.71 -15.49 -13.12
C GLU A 305 -9.19 -16.58 -14.06
N THR A 306 -8.25 -17.30 -14.63
CA THR A 306 -8.46 -18.48 -15.46
C THR A 306 -8.59 -19.74 -14.57
N ALA A 307 -8.48 -20.93 -15.17
CA ALA A 307 -8.53 -22.17 -14.40
C ALA A 307 -7.34 -22.30 -13.44
N PRO A 308 -7.56 -22.80 -12.20
CA PRO A 308 -6.47 -23.27 -11.36
C PRO A 308 -5.61 -24.31 -12.07
N ASP A 309 -4.30 -24.25 -11.86
CA ASP A 309 -3.35 -25.21 -12.41
C ASP A 309 -3.30 -26.47 -11.54
N CYS A 310 -3.93 -27.53 -12.03
CA CYS A 310 -4.04 -28.80 -11.29
C CYS A 310 -2.90 -29.74 -11.63
N TYR A 311 -2.18 -30.22 -10.63
CA TYR A 311 -1.03 -31.11 -10.78
C TYR A 311 -1.43 -32.59 -10.84
N LEU A 312 -2.52 -32.98 -10.16
CA LEU A 312 -2.94 -34.37 -10.12
C LEU A 312 -3.41 -34.89 -11.47
N ARG A 313 -2.99 -36.12 -11.78
CA ARG A 313 -3.40 -36.88 -12.97
C ARG A 313 -3.91 -38.24 -12.56
N ASN A 314 -5.03 -38.67 -13.17
CA ASN A 314 -5.53 -40.05 -13.05
C ASN A 314 -4.74 -41.00 -13.98
N ALA A 315 -5.07 -42.27 -13.98
CA ALA A 315 -4.42 -43.28 -14.83
C ALA A 315 -4.57 -43.02 -16.37
N ALA A 316 -5.59 -42.26 -16.77
CA ALA A 316 -5.80 -41.83 -18.17
C ALA A 316 -5.02 -40.57 -18.55
N GLY A 317 -4.38 -39.88 -17.56
CA GLY A 317 -3.67 -38.64 -17.77
C GLY A 317 -4.55 -37.39 -17.59
N ASP A 318 -5.83 -37.54 -17.23
CA ASP A 318 -6.74 -36.41 -17.03
C ASP A 318 -6.45 -35.71 -15.69
N ALA A 319 -6.66 -34.39 -15.67
CA ALA A 319 -6.50 -33.58 -14.46
C ALA A 319 -7.61 -33.90 -13.43
N VAL A 320 -7.21 -34.04 -12.16
CA VAL A 320 -8.11 -34.25 -11.03
C VAL A 320 -7.95 -33.11 -10.04
N CYS A 321 -8.88 -32.18 -10.04
CA CYS A 321 -8.76 -30.92 -9.28
C CYS A 321 -9.66 -30.86 -8.05
N GLU A 322 -10.55 -31.83 -7.85
CA GLU A 322 -11.42 -31.94 -6.66
C GLU A 322 -11.87 -33.37 -6.40
N GLY A 323 -12.35 -33.60 -5.18
CA GLY A 323 -12.92 -34.89 -4.76
C GLY A 323 -11.98 -35.75 -3.91
N LEU A 324 -12.37 -36.99 -3.71
CA LEU A 324 -11.60 -37.98 -2.92
C LEU A 324 -10.57 -38.64 -3.81
N VAL A 325 -9.28 -38.53 -3.45
CA VAL A 325 -8.14 -39.08 -4.19
C VAL A 325 -7.29 -40.00 -3.33
N SER A 326 -6.51 -40.88 -3.97
CA SER A 326 -5.57 -41.78 -3.30
C SER A 326 -4.18 -41.65 -3.89
N ILE A 327 -3.17 -41.49 -3.03
CA ILE A 327 -1.74 -41.45 -3.39
C ILE A 327 -1.02 -42.48 -2.52
N GLY A 328 -0.39 -43.47 -3.14
CA GLY A 328 0.33 -44.50 -2.42
C GLY A 328 -0.53 -45.28 -1.38
N GLY A 329 -1.84 -45.40 -1.61
CA GLY A 329 -2.78 -46.05 -0.69
C GLY A 329 -3.37 -45.13 0.39
N GLN A 330 -2.80 -43.95 0.61
CA GLN A 330 -3.36 -42.94 1.53
C GLN A 330 -4.44 -42.13 0.82
N LYS A 331 -5.58 -41.92 1.50
CA LYS A 331 -6.68 -41.12 0.97
C LYS A 331 -6.59 -39.67 1.41
N TYR A 332 -6.98 -38.79 0.49
CA TYR A 332 -7.01 -37.33 0.69
C TYR A 332 -8.27 -36.75 0.04
N THR A 333 -8.68 -35.59 0.53
CA THR A 333 -9.66 -34.71 -0.14
C THR A 333 -8.94 -33.58 -0.86
N ALA A 334 -9.14 -33.46 -2.16
CA ALA A 334 -8.75 -32.30 -2.96
C ALA A 334 -9.92 -31.31 -2.98
N SER A 335 -9.71 -30.08 -2.51
CA SER A 335 -10.72 -29.03 -2.48
C SER A 335 -10.11 -27.64 -2.41
N GLY A 336 -10.91 -26.62 -2.74
CA GLY A 336 -10.50 -25.21 -2.65
C GLY A 336 -9.90 -24.62 -3.93
N ALA A 337 -9.60 -25.42 -4.95
CA ALA A 337 -9.14 -24.95 -6.26
C ALA A 337 -10.31 -24.29 -7.05
N ASN A 338 -10.72 -23.11 -6.58
CA ASN A 338 -11.87 -22.37 -7.10
C ASN A 338 -11.44 -21.42 -8.22
N TRP A 339 -12.35 -21.16 -9.16
CA TRP A 339 -12.21 -20.09 -10.12
C TRP A 339 -12.72 -18.80 -9.50
N SER A 340 -12.07 -17.67 -9.83
CA SER A 340 -12.50 -16.36 -9.32
C SER A 340 -12.38 -15.27 -10.38
N ARG A 341 -13.12 -14.19 -10.15
CA ARG A 341 -13.11 -12.97 -10.95
C ARG A 341 -13.45 -11.78 -10.08
N ALA A 342 -12.76 -10.65 -10.27
CA ALA A 342 -13.09 -9.43 -9.56
C ALA A 342 -13.19 -8.23 -10.52
N ILE A 343 -14.14 -7.35 -10.26
CA ILE A 343 -14.34 -6.11 -11.01
C ILE A 343 -14.43 -4.97 -10.02
N ARG A 344 -13.63 -3.92 -10.23
CA ARG A 344 -13.61 -2.73 -9.37
C ARG A 344 -13.62 -1.47 -10.21
N ASP A 345 -14.45 -0.51 -9.78
CA ASP A 345 -14.51 0.85 -10.32
C ASP A 345 -14.42 1.82 -9.15
N GLU A 346 -13.45 2.70 -9.17
CA GLU A 346 -13.14 3.58 -8.05
C GLU A 346 -12.90 5.02 -8.55
N LEU A 347 -13.24 6.00 -7.70
CA LEU A 347 -13.12 7.43 -8.01
C LEU A 347 -12.52 8.18 -6.82
N LEU A 348 -11.45 8.92 -7.05
CA LEU A 348 -10.93 9.96 -6.16
C LEU A 348 -11.36 11.33 -6.71
N ALA A 349 -11.93 12.17 -5.86
CA ALA A 349 -12.16 13.57 -6.15
C ALA A 349 -11.65 14.42 -4.98
N GLY A 350 -10.94 15.50 -5.30
CA GLY A 350 -10.37 16.39 -4.30
C GLY A 350 -10.32 17.85 -4.77
N ALA A 351 -10.36 18.76 -3.81
CA ALA A 351 -10.15 20.18 -4.01
C ALA A 351 -9.35 20.76 -2.84
N LYS A 352 -8.37 21.59 -3.14
CA LYS A 352 -7.58 22.30 -2.13
C LYS A 352 -7.37 23.75 -2.54
N VAL A 353 -7.27 24.61 -1.56
CA VAL A 353 -7.01 26.05 -1.72
C VAL A 353 -6.05 26.49 -0.63
N SER A 354 -5.06 27.29 -1.00
CA SER A 354 -4.21 28.04 -0.07
C SER A 354 -4.36 29.52 -0.39
N ALA A 355 -4.63 30.33 0.62
CA ALA A 355 -4.86 31.76 0.44
C ALA A 355 -4.17 32.57 1.53
N PRO A 356 -3.32 33.55 1.20
CA PRO A 356 -2.87 34.56 2.14
C PRO A 356 -4.07 35.43 2.53
N VAL A 357 -4.43 35.42 3.82
CA VAL A 357 -5.48 36.29 4.39
C VAL A 357 -4.90 37.66 4.71
N SER A 358 -3.62 37.69 5.08
CA SER A 358 -2.79 38.86 5.27
C SER A 358 -1.33 38.50 5.04
N ASP A 359 -0.41 39.45 5.13
CA ASP A 359 1.03 39.23 4.99
C ASP A 359 1.56 38.19 6.03
N ALA A 360 0.89 38.08 7.17
CA ALA A 360 1.29 37.18 8.26
C ALA A 360 0.37 35.95 8.43
N LEU A 361 -0.70 35.80 7.65
CA LEU A 361 -1.70 34.76 7.89
C LEU A 361 -2.09 34.05 6.58
N THR A 362 -1.90 32.75 6.55
CA THR A 362 -2.31 31.88 5.44
C THR A 362 -3.40 30.91 5.88
N LEU A 363 -4.41 30.74 5.04
CA LEU A 363 -5.50 29.78 5.19
C LEU A 363 -5.32 28.66 4.18
N ASP A 364 -5.34 27.40 4.65
CA ASP A 364 -5.33 26.20 3.83
C ASP A 364 -6.63 25.43 4.02
N LEU A 365 -7.27 25.02 2.93
CA LEU A 365 -8.43 24.14 2.91
C LEU A 365 -8.14 22.95 1.99
N ASN A 366 -8.40 21.74 2.47
CA ASN A 366 -8.31 20.52 1.68
C ASN A 366 -9.56 19.66 1.92
N LEU A 367 -10.24 19.26 0.86
CA LEU A 367 -11.42 18.43 0.90
C LEU A 367 -11.29 17.30 -0.11
N SER A 368 -11.56 16.06 0.28
CA SER A 368 -11.56 14.96 -0.68
C SER A 368 -12.59 13.89 -0.36
N THR A 369 -12.90 13.11 -1.38
CA THR A 369 -13.69 11.89 -1.28
C THR A 369 -13.10 10.80 -2.14
N TYR A 370 -13.15 9.58 -1.63
CA TYR A 370 -12.89 8.36 -2.38
C TYR A 370 -14.15 7.52 -2.42
N GLN A 371 -14.57 7.12 -3.61
CA GLN A 371 -15.79 6.35 -3.83
C GLN A 371 -15.46 5.00 -4.45
N ILE A 372 -15.89 3.91 -3.82
CA ILE A 372 -15.89 2.59 -4.44
C ILE A 372 -17.23 2.46 -5.17
N LEU A 373 -17.20 2.77 -6.48
CA LEU A 373 -18.40 2.77 -7.32
C LEU A 373 -18.90 1.35 -7.59
N ARG A 374 -17.94 0.41 -7.67
CA ARG A 374 -18.20 -1.02 -7.83
C ARG A 374 -17.05 -1.82 -7.22
N SER A 375 -17.38 -2.89 -6.52
CA SER A 375 -16.41 -3.91 -6.09
C SER A 375 -17.16 -5.24 -6.01
N ASP A 376 -17.06 -6.04 -7.06
CA ASP A 376 -17.69 -7.34 -7.20
C ASP A 376 -16.60 -8.41 -7.23
N GLY A 377 -16.65 -9.37 -6.32
CA GLY A 377 -15.80 -10.55 -6.30
C GLY A 377 -16.63 -11.81 -6.47
N PHE A 378 -16.45 -12.50 -7.58
CA PHE A 378 -17.14 -13.77 -7.90
C PHE A 378 -16.20 -14.94 -7.63
N THR A 379 -16.71 -16.02 -7.04
CA THR A 379 -15.95 -17.25 -6.77
C THR A 379 -16.83 -18.47 -7.01
N SER A 380 -16.32 -19.45 -7.75
CA SER A 380 -17.05 -20.72 -7.98
C SER A 380 -17.07 -21.58 -6.72
N LYS A 381 -18.08 -22.46 -6.63
CA LYS A 381 -18.18 -23.47 -5.57
C LYS A 381 -17.43 -24.75 -5.95
N GLY A 382 -16.09 -24.67 -6.02
CA GLY A 382 -15.24 -25.79 -6.44
C GLY A 382 -14.81 -25.68 -7.90
N TYR A 383 -13.96 -26.59 -8.31
CA TYR A 383 -13.35 -26.62 -9.64
C TYR A 383 -14.37 -26.94 -10.74
N ALA A 384 -15.15 -28.01 -10.58
CA ALA A 384 -16.14 -28.42 -11.58
C ALA A 384 -17.23 -27.37 -11.77
N ALA A 385 -17.68 -26.71 -10.70
CA ALA A 385 -18.62 -25.61 -10.78
C ALA A 385 -18.02 -24.40 -11.53
N GLY A 386 -16.70 -24.16 -11.38
CA GLY A 386 -15.97 -23.15 -12.11
C GLY A 386 -15.94 -23.43 -13.63
N ALA A 387 -15.62 -24.65 -13.98
CA ALA A 387 -15.52 -25.10 -15.39
C ALA A 387 -16.88 -25.12 -16.11
N SER A 388 -17.97 -25.43 -15.39
CA SER A 388 -19.33 -25.56 -15.94
C SER A 388 -20.21 -24.32 -15.74
N ASP A 389 -19.65 -23.19 -15.30
CA ASP A 389 -20.41 -22.00 -14.92
C ASP A 389 -21.50 -22.28 -13.87
N GLY A 390 -21.23 -23.23 -12.98
CA GLY A 390 -22.14 -23.68 -11.94
C GLY A 390 -22.28 -22.73 -10.76
N ALA A 391 -22.69 -23.27 -9.62
CA ALA A 391 -22.92 -22.50 -8.40
C ALA A 391 -21.66 -21.77 -7.90
N GLY A 392 -21.85 -20.63 -7.23
CA GLY A 392 -20.78 -19.85 -6.64
C GLY A 392 -21.26 -18.83 -5.63
N THR A 393 -20.40 -17.85 -5.40
CA THR A 393 -20.65 -16.73 -4.48
C THR A 393 -20.27 -15.41 -5.12
N LEU A 394 -20.92 -14.34 -4.69
CA LEU A 394 -20.59 -12.96 -5.02
C LEU A 394 -20.41 -12.18 -3.72
N ALA A 395 -19.22 -11.61 -3.52
CA ALA A 395 -18.98 -10.56 -2.54
C ALA A 395 -19.10 -9.20 -3.23
N ARG A 396 -20.11 -8.41 -2.85
CA ARG A 396 -20.37 -7.09 -3.44
C ARG A 396 -20.26 -6.01 -2.39
N GLN A 397 -19.44 -5.00 -2.62
CA GLN A 397 -19.48 -3.80 -1.83
C GLN A 397 -20.65 -2.92 -2.32
N GLY A 398 -21.54 -2.58 -1.39
CA GLY A 398 -22.57 -1.57 -1.53
C GLY A 398 -21.96 -0.16 -1.44
N PRO A 399 -22.72 0.87 -1.02
CA PRO A 399 -22.20 2.22 -0.87
C PRO A 399 -21.02 2.29 0.13
N THR A 400 -19.80 2.20 -0.39
CA THR A 400 -18.55 2.20 0.37
C THR A 400 -17.70 3.38 -0.06
N TYR A 401 -17.32 4.23 0.89
CA TYR A 401 -16.61 5.47 0.60
C TYR A 401 -15.93 6.06 1.83
N TRP A 402 -15.11 7.07 1.60
CA TRP A 402 -14.69 8.01 2.65
C TRP A 402 -14.68 9.44 2.17
N TYR A 403 -14.86 10.34 3.13
CA TYR A 403 -14.67 11.78 3.00
C TYR A 403 -13.58 12.20 3.96
N THR A 404 -12.71 13.12 3.53
CA THR A 404 -11.72 13.77 4.38
C THR A 404 -11.77 15.27 4.18
N GLY A 405 -11.46 16.02 5.24
CA GLY A 405 -11.39 17.47 5.18
C GLY A 405 -10.43 18.00 6.23
N ASP A 406 -9.62 18.97 5.82
CA ASP A 406 -8.66 19.68 6.66
C ASP A 406 -8.75 21.17 6.41
N LEU A 407 -8.80 21.95 7.49
CA LEU A 407 -8.72 23.40 7.50
C LEU A 407 -7.56 23.78 8.39
N ALA A 408 -6.63 24.57 7.90
CA ALA A 408 -5.49 25.04 8.68
C ALA A 408 -5.30 26.57 8.52
N LEU A 409 -4.81 27.18 9.58
CA LEU A 409 -4.35 28.56 9.62
C LEU A 409 -2.89 28.55 10.06
N THR A 410 -2.04 29.25 9.33
CA THR A 410 -0.63 29.43 9.65
C THR A 410 -0.35 30.90 9.80
N ALA A 411 0.16 31.31 10.95
CA ALA A 411 0.48 32.69 11.28
C ALA A 411 1.99 32.84 11.50
N ASP A 412 2.61 33.80 10.77
CA ASP A 412 3.95 34.29 11.07
C ASP A 412 3.86 35.35 12.19
N LEU A 413 4.56 35.09 13.28
CA LEU A 413 4.57 35.95 14.48
C LEU A 413 5.85 36.82 14.57
N GLY A 414 6.54 37.04 13.43
CA GLY A 414 7.76 37.84 13.39
C GLY A 414 8.98 37.11 13.94
N GLY A 415 9.15 35.85 13.58
CA GLY A 415 10.26 35.00 13.99
C GLY A 415 9.82 33.69 14.65
N ALA A 416 8.53 33.53 14.94
CA ALA A 416 7.92 32.26 15.30
C ALA A 416 6.74 31.98 14.37
N GLU A 417 6.42 30.72 14.16
CA GLU A 417 5.27 30.30 13.35
C GLU A 417 4.27 29.57 14.25
N LEU A 418 3.01 29.99 14.20
CA LEU A 418 1.89 29.30 14.84
C LEU A 418 0.98 28.73 13.75
N ALA A 419 0.86 27.41 13.71
CA ALA A 419 -0.10 26.72 12.86
C ALA A 419 -1.17 26.06 13.71
N GLY A 420 -2.40 26.02 13.21
CA GLY A 420 -3.49 25.29 13.89
C GLY A 420 -4.61 24.97 12.93
N GLY A 421 -5.38 23.94 13.25
CA GLY A 421 -6.41 23.53 12.29
C GLY A 421 -7.42 22.54 12.84
N LEU A 422 -8.41 22.28 11.99
CA LEU A 422 -9.44 21.28 12.19
C LEU A 422 -9.32 20.24 11.09
N SER A 423 -9.57 18.98 11.46
CA SER A 423 -9.62 17.91 10.49
C SER A 423 -10.81 17.00 10.76
N GLY A 424 -11.32 16.36 9.72
CA GLY A 424 -12.40 15.40 9.85
C GLY A 424 -12.33 14.30 8.79
N ASN A 425 -12.75 13.11 9.18
CA ASN A 425 -12.98 12.03 8.23
C ASN A 425 -14.22 11.22 8.59
N LEU A 426 -14.83 10.62 7.57
CA LEU A 426 -15.94 9.69 7.68
C LEU A 426 -15.67 8.52 6.75
N TYR A 427 -15.62 7.31 7.30
CA TYR A 427 -15.48 6.06 6.54
C TYR A 427 -16.77 5.26 6.65
N LYS A 428 -17.28 4.77 5.53
CA LYS A 428 -18.43 3.87 5.46
C LYS A 428 -18.08 2.65 4.64
N THR A 429 -18.42 1.47 5.17
CA THR A 429 -18.41 0.22 4.41
C THR A 429 -19.77 -0.46 4.45
N ASP A 430 -20.07 -1.18 3.38
CA ASP A 430 -21.23 -2.04 3.25
C ASP A 430 -20.85 -3.18 2.30
N GLN A 431 -20.74 -4.39 2.80
CA GLN A 431 -20.40 -5.57 2.02
C GLN A 431 -21.45 -6.63 2.17
N VAL A 432 -22.08 -7.01 1.07
CA VAL A 432 -23.08 -8.08 1.00
C VAL A 432 -22.51 -9.27 0.25
N ASN A 433 -22.64 -10.44 0.83
CA ASN A 433 -22.31 -11.70 0.20
C ASN A 433 -23.58 -12.42 -0.25
N TYR A 434 -23.53 -12.99 -1.44
CA TYR A 434 -24.62 -13.71 -2.06
C TYR A 434 -24.16 -15.12 -2.46
N THR A 435 -25.08 -16.07 -2.48
CA THR A 435 -24.93 -17.32 -3.23
C THR A 435 -25.46 -17.12 -4.65
N LEU A 436 -24.88 -17.83 -5.61
CA LEU A 436 -25.23 -17.76 -7.02
C LEU A 436 -25.50 -19.17 -7.58
N THR A 437 -26.38 -19.28 -8.56
CA THR A 437 -26.53 -20.52 -9.35
C THR A 437 -25.57 -20.58 -10.53
N ASN A 438 -25.08 -19.41 -11.00
CA ASN A 438 -24.00 -19.28 -11.98
C ASN A 438 -23.00 -18.27 -11.44
N TRP A 439 -21.76 -18.71 -11.16
CA TRP A 439 -20.72 -17.88 -10.54
C TRP A 439 -20.20 -16.75 -11.44
N ARG A 440 -20.36 -16.85 -12.76
CA ARG A 440 -19.92 -15.79 -13.70
C ARG A 440 -20.95 -14.68 -13.89
N SER A 441 -22.14 -14.81 -13.32
CA SER A 441 -23.22 -13.85 -13.46
C SER A 441 -24.01 -13.67 -12.17
N ASP A 442 -24.92 -12.70 -12.13
CA ASP A 442 -25.83 -12.45 -11.00
C ASP A 442 -27.02 -13.46 -10.96
N ALA A 443 -27.01 -14.52 -11.78
CA ALA A 443 -28.12 -15.46 -11.87
C ALA A 443 -28.33 -16.23 -10.56
N GLY A 444 -29.58 -16.34 -10.14
CA GLY A 444 -29.97 -17.02 -8.91
C GLY A 444 -29.38 -16.39 -7.64
N LYS A 445 -29.10 -15.09 -7.68
CA LYS A 445 -28.53 -14.34 -6.54
C LYS A 445 -29.47 -14.39 -5.34
N ALA A 446 -28.99 -14.98 -4.23
CA ALA A 446 -29.66 -15.02 -2.96
C ALA A 446 -28.76 -14.47 -1.84
N PHE A 447 -29.33 -13.69 -0.92
CA PHE A 447 -28.61 -13.13 0.22
C PHE A 447 -27.96 -14.24 1.07
N SER A 448 -26.76 -14.00 1.54
CA SER A 448 -26.04 -14.88 2.46
C SER A 448 -25.65 -14.16 3.76
N THR A 449 -24.78 -13.15 3.64
CA THR A 449 -24.32 -12.36 4.80
C THR A 449 -24.12 -10.90 4.41
N GLU A 450 -24.13 -10.01 5.39
CA GLU A 450 -23.83 -8.59 5.22
C GLU A 450 -22.98 -8.08 6.38
N THR A 451 -22.01 -7.22 6.07
CA THR A 451 -21.19 -6.49 7.05
C THR A 451 -21.23 -5.01 6.71
N PHE A 452 -21.63 -4.19 7.65
CA PHE A 452 -21.76 -2.75 7.41
C PHE A 452 -21.37 -1.94 8.64
N GLY A 453 -21.04 -0.65 8.42
CA GLY A 453 -20.76 0.27 9.51
C GLY A 453 -20.08 1.55 9.07
N LYS A 454 -19.94 2.46 10.05
CA LYS A 454 -19.31 3.76 9.87
C LYS A 454 -18.36 4.09 11.01
N THR A 455 -17.29 4.79 10.69
CA THR A 455 -16.47 5.49 11.68
C THR A 455 -16.29 6.95 11.27
N ARG A 456 -16.26 7.85 12.25
CA ARG A 456 -15.96 9.26 12.08
C ARG A 456 -14.88 9.66 13.06
N ASN A 457 -13.92 10.46 12.61
CA ASN A 457 -12.93 11.10 13.48
C ASN A 457 -12.92 12.61 13.21
N LEU A 458 -13.02 13.42 14.26
CA LEU A 458 -12.88 14.88 14.22
C LEU A 458 -11.68 15.25 15.06
N GLY A 459 -10.81 16.11 14.56
CA GLY A 459 -9.60 16.52 15.24
C GLY A 459 -9.40 18.04 15.22
N ALA A 460 -8.82 18.54 16.30
CA ALA A 460 -8.27 19.89 16.36
C ALA A 460 -6.79 19.79 16.74
N TRP A 461 -5.95 20.59 16.12
CA TRP A 461 -4.52 20.59 16.39
C TRP A 461 -3.95 22.00 16.40
N ALA A 462 -2.82 22.16 17.08
CA ALA A 462 -2.02 23.36 17.05
C ALA A 462 -0.54 22.99 17.17
N GLU A 463 0.32 23.78 16.54
CA GLU A 463 1.76 23.63 16.55
C GLU A 463 2.42 25.02 16.54
N LEU A 464 3.33 25.24 17.49
CA LEU A 464 4.15 26.45 17.61
C LEU A 464 5.59 26.10 17.30
N ARG A 465 6.19 26.78 16.33
CA ARG A 465 7.60 26.64 15.93
C ARG A 465 8.34 27.94 16.26
N VAL A 466 9.40 27.83 17.04
CA VAL A 466 10.18 28.95 17.52
C VAL A 466 11.66 28.73 17.19
N PRO A 467 12.24 29.41 16.21
CA PRO A 467 13.68 29.47 16.02
C PRO A 467 14.33 30.32 17.12
N ILE A 468 15.36 29.77 17.75
CA ILE A 468 16.18 30.44 18.78
C ILE A 468 17.63 30.27 18.37
N GLU A 469 18.20 31.24 17.71
CA GLU A 469 19.54 31.16 17.13
C GLU A 469 19.70 29.92 16.21
N THR A 470 20.52 28.95 16.62
CA THR A 470 20.79 27.73 15.87
C THR A 470 19.85 26.58 16.22
N VAL A 471 18.93 26.78 17.19
CA VAL A 471 17.97 25.76 17.63
C VAL A 471 16.55 26.15 17.23
N THR A 472 15.82 25.24 16.59
CA THR A 472 14.38 25.41 16.35
C THR A 472 13.61 24.46 17.26
N LEU A 473 12.75 25.04 18.11
CA LEU A 473 11.83 24.29 18.97
C LEU A 473 10.45 24.22 18.31
N THR A 474 9.84 23.04 18.31
CA THR A 474 8.45 22.87 17.89
C THR A 474 7.65 22.17 18.99
N LEU A 475 6.55 22.77 19.40
CA LEU A 475 5.61 22.21 20.36
C LEU A 475 4.24 22.07 19.68
N GLY A 476 3.71 20.87 19.68
CA GLY A 476 2.44 20.57 19.04
C GLY A 476 1.51 19.75 19.94
N THR A 477 0.25 19.85 19.64
CA THR A 477 -0.76 19.00 20.26
C THR A 477 -1.92 18.75 19.32
N ARG A 478 -2.55 17.59 19.49
CA ARG A 478 -3.75 17.22 18.75
C ARG A 478 -4.76 16.57 19.70
N PHE A 479 -6.01 16.96 19.57
CA PHE A 479 -7.15 16.32 20.20
C PHE A 479 -8.04 15.69 19.14
N GLU A 480 -8.54 14.48 19.40
CA GLU A 480 -9.41 13.76 18.49
C GLU A 480 -10.64 13.20 19.21
N ASP A 481 -11.81 13.32 18.57
CA ASP A 481 -13.09 12.71 18.93
C ASP A 481 -13.47 11.69 17.87
N TRP A 482 -13.48 10.42 18.24
CA TRP A 482 -13.79 9.33 17.36
C TRP A 482 -15.11 8.65 17.74
N ARG A 483 -15.87 8.25 16.72
CA ARG A 483 -17.10 7.46 16.87
C ARG A 483 -17.18 6.35 15.85
N ALA A 484 -17.68 5.17 16.30
CA ALA A 484 -18.17 4.10 15.44
C ALA A 484 -19.68 3.96 15.66
N PHE A 485 -20.42 3.86 14.56
CA PHE A 485 -21.87 3.87 14.60
C PHE A 485 -22.49 3.20 13.36
N ASP A 486 -23.79 2.91 13.42
CA ASP A 486 -24.54 2.24 12.35
C ASP A 486 -23.89 0.93 11.90
N GLY A 487 -23.21 0.22 12.80
CA GLY A 487 -22.51 -1.02 12.48
C GLY A 487 -23.34 -2.27 12.77
N GLY A 488 -23.09 -3.34 12.02
CA GLY A 488 -23.74 -4.60 12.23
C GLY A 488 -23.30 -5.73 11.31
N LEU A 489 -23.82 -6.92 11.62
CA LEU A 489 -23.68 -8.14 10.83
C LEU A 489 -25.07 -8.70 10.51
N GLY A 490 -25.28 -9.10 9.26
CA GLY A 490 -26.47 -9.80 8.77
C GLY A 490 -26.13 -11.21 8.33
N ARG A 491 -27.07 -12.12 8.52
CA ARG A 491 -27.01 -13.51 8.02
C ARG A 491 -28.42 -14.10 7.85
N LEU A 492 -28.50 -15.29 7.26
CA LEU A 492 -29.74 -16.06 7.27
C LEU A 492 -29.87 -16.84 8.61
N ASN A 493 -31.07 -16.86 9.18
CA ASN A 493 -31.42 -17.77 10.27
C ASN A 493 -31.70 -19.19 9.75
N SER A 494 -32.03 -20.13 10.64
CA SER A 494 -32.37 -21.51 10.28
C SER A 494 -33.62 -21.64 9.38
N GLY A 495 -34.49 -20.64 9.37
CA GLY A 495 -35.66 -20.56 8.49
C GLY A 495 -35.40 -19.85 7.17
N GLY A 496 -34.12 -19.51 6.85
CA GLY A 496 -33.73 -18.84 5.60
C GLY A 496 -34.10 -17.35 5.53
N GLN A 497 -34.48 -16.72 6.66
CA GLN A 497 -34.82 -15.30 6.71
C GLN A 497 -33.58 -14.47 7.14
N PRO A 498 -33.32 -13.29 6.54
CA PRO A 498 -32.28 -12.39 6.98
C PRO A 498 -32.51 -11.90 8.42
N VAL A 499 -31.49 -12.01 9.25
CA VAL A 499 -31.45 -11.45 10.61
C VAL A 499 -30.21 -10.59 10.75
N PHE A 500 -30.36 -9.45 11.43
CA PHE A 500 -29.29 -8.46 11.60
C PHE A 500 -29.01 -8.23 13.07
N ASN A 501 -27.76 -8.39 13.45
CA ASN A 501 -27.28 -7.96 14.76
C ASN A 501 -26.60 -6.59 14.60
N ARG A 502 -27.12 -5.58 15.29
CA ARG A 502 -26.60 -4.20 15.27
C ARG A 502 -25.81 -3.94 16.53
N TYR A 503 -24.70 -3.25 16.36
CA TYR A 503 -23.82 -2.86 17.44
C TYR A 503 -24.23 -1.52 18.05
N ALA A 504 -24.01 -1.37 19.35
CA ALA A 504 -24.10 -0.07 19.99
C ALA A 504 -23.01 0.87 19.45
N SER A 505 -23.36 2.14 19.34
CA SER A 505 -22.38 3.17 18.97
C SER A 505 -21.28 3.24 20.01
N ARG A 506 -20.05 3.50 19.56
CA ARG A 506 -18.86 3.63 20.40
C ARG A 506 -18.26 5.02 20.26
N HIS A 507 -17.63 5.48 21.32
CA HIS A 507 -16.93 6.76 21.38
C HIS A 507 -15.61 6.61 22.11
N ALA A 508 -14.59 7.32 21.61
CA ALA A 508 -13.29 7.43 22.29
C ALA A 508 -12.63 8.77 21.92
N THR A 509 -11.74 9.23 22.77
CA THR A 509 -10.98 10.46 22.53
C THR A 509 -9.48 10.18 22.63
N GLY A 510 -8.69 11.01 21.96
CA GLY A 510 -7.23 10.99 21.99
C GLY A 510 -6.65 12.38 22.23
N PHE A 511 -5.70 12.49 23.16
CA PHE A 511 -4.88 13.67 23.37
C PHE A 511 -3.42 13.32 23.06
N GLN A 512 -2.80 14.06 22.13
CA GLN A 512 -1.57 13.67 21.46
C GLN A 512 -0.55 14.83 21.47
N PRO A 513 0.15 15.05 22.60
CA PRO A 513 1.21 16.05 22.69
C PRO A 513 2.42 15.60 21.86
N LYS A 514 3.12 16.57 21.28
CA LYS A 514 4.31 16.40 20.44
C LYS A 514 5.31 17.50 20.73
N ALA A 515 6.60 17.18 20.64
CA ALA A 515 7.67 18.15 20.77
C ALA A 515 8.85 17.76 19.88
N SER A 516 9.51 18.71 19.27
CA SER A 516 10.81 18.50 18.64
C SER A 516 11.76 19.66 18.88
N ALA A 517 13.05 19.34 18.92
CA ALA A 517 14.14 20.31 18.95
C ALA A 517 15.10 19.94 17.83
N GLU A 518 15.32 20.87 16.93
CA GLU A 518 16.29 20.76 15.84
C GLU A 518 17.42 21.74 16.10
N TRP A 519 18.66 21.26 16.12
CA TRP A 519 19.86 22.05 16.31
C TRP A 519 20.73 22.00 15.08
N ALA A 520 20.89 23.14 14.38
CA ALA A 520 21.88 23.34 13.35
C ALA A 520 23.23 23.63 14.05
N ILE A 521 24.02 22.59 14.29
CA ILE A 521 25.32 22.66 15.00
C ILE A 521 26.29 23.53 14.19
N ASP A 522 26.33 23.28 12.90
CA ASP A 522 27.06 24.03 11.88
C ASP A 522 26.30 23.91 10.54
N PRO A 523 26.75 24.56 9.44
CA PRO A 523 26.05 24.49 8.14
C PRO A 523 25.88 23.06 7.60
N ASP A 524 26.78 22.17 7.94
CA ASP A 524 26.81 20.78 7.43
C ASP A 524 26.21 19.78 8.43
N THR A 525 26.01 20.17 9.70
CA THR A 525 25.62 19.24 10.77
C THR A 525 24.30 19.64 11.41
N ARG A 526 23.35 18.72 11.44
CA ARG A 526 22.05 18.89 12.08
C ARG A 526 21.74 17.74 13.02
N LEU A 527 21.31 18.07 14.23
CA LEU A 527 20.79 17.13 15.23
C LEU A 527 19.31 17.44 15.50
N GLN A 528 18.47 16.41 15.54
CA GLN A 528 17.05 16.57 15.84
C GLN A 528 16.59 15.52 16.86
N LEU A 529 15.92 15.96 17.90
CA LEU A 529 15.20 15.12 18.86
C LEU A 529 13.69 15.35 18.69
N SER A 530 12.92 14.28 18.57
CA SER A 530 11.47 14.34 18.44
C SER A 530 10.79 13.38 19.39
N LEU A 531 9.74 13.86 20.06
CA LEU A 531 8.93 13.11 21.02
C LEU A 531 7.46 13.24 20.66
N ALA A 532 6.70 12.15 20.75
CA ALA A 532 5.28 12.17 20.43
C ALA A 532 4.47 11.18 21.28
N LYS A 533 3.19 11.49 21.45
CA LYS A 533 2.15 10.51 21.72
C LYS A 533 1.18 10.50 20.55
N ALA A 534 0.70 9.32 20.19
CA ALA A 534 -0.32 9.15 19.15
C ALA A 534 -1.39 8.16 19.60
N THR A 535 -2.59 8.33 19.07
CA THR A 535 -3.72 7.42 19.30
C THR A 535 -4.28 6.99 17.96
N ARG A 536 -4.29 5.68 17.68
CA ARG A 536 -4.98 5.11 16.53
C ARG A 536 -6.30 4.48 16.98
N PHE A 537 -7.39 4.90 16.37
CA PHE A 537 -8.70 4.34 16.65
C PHE A 537 -8.98 3.12 15.78
N PRO A 538 -9.79 2.16 16.28
CA PRO A 538 -10.21 1.01 15.48
C PRO A 538 -10.92 1.43 14.19
N THR A 539 -10.66 0.70 13.12
CA THR A 539 -11.35 0.88 11.83
C THR A 539 -12.71 0.16 11.81
N VAL A 540 -13.55 0.47 10.82
CA VAL A 540 -14.83 -0.21 10.62
C VAL A 540 -14.64 -1.72 10.51
N GLY A 541 -13.64 -2.16 9.73
CA GLY A 541 -13.37 -3.57 9.50
C GLY A 541 -12.86 -4.29 10.75
N GLU A 542 -12.04 -3.65 11.58
CA GLU A 542 -11.58 -4.25 12.84
C GLU A 542 -12.72 -4.47 13.84
N LEU A 543 -13.74 -3.60 13.83
CA LEU A 543 -14.87 -3.67 14.76
C LEU A 543 -16.00 -4.60 14.31
N PHE A 544 -16.25 -4.69 13.01
CA PHE A 544 -17.46 -5.30 12.48
C PHE A 544 -17.20 -6.49 11.55
N GLN A 545 -15.94 -6.91 11.38
CA GLN A 545 -15.59 -8.16 10.69
C GLN A 545 -15.60 -9.32 11.70
N GLY A 546 -16.57 -10.21 11.53
CA GLY A 546 -16.67 -11.39 12.38
C GLY A 546 -17.74 -12.33 11.88
N SER A 547 -18.07 -13.33 12.68
CA SER A 547 -19.17 -14.27 12.43
C SER A 547 -20.17 -14.23 13.58
N LEU A 548 -21.40 -14.62 13.29
CA LEU A 548 -22.45 -14.83 14.29
C LEU A 548 -22.60 -16.34 14.55
N ASN A 549 -22.88 -16.69 15.80
CA ASN A 549 -23.26 -18.04 16.19
C ASN A 549 -24.61 -18.44 15.56
N GLY A 550 -24.97 -19.72 15.63
CA GLY A 550 -26.24 -20.25 15.11
C GLY A 550 -27.48 -19.53 15.60
N ASP A 551 -27.47 -19.02 16.84
CA ASP A 551 -28.56 -18.28 17.50
C ASP A 551 -28.60 -16.76 17.16
N GLY A 552 -27.64 -16.25 16.37
CA GLY A 552 -27.52 -14.83 16.03
C GLY A 552 -26.67 -14.02 17.02
N SER A 553 -26.19 -14.59 18.09
CA SER A 553 -25.22 -13.97 18.97
C SER A 553 -23.84 -13.85 18.32
N PHE A 554 -23.00 -12.95 18.84
CA PHE A 554 -21.61 -12.84 18.37
C PHE A 554 -20.82 -14.10 18.69
N ASN A 555 -19.99 -14.49 17.74
CA ASN A 555 -18.95 -15.44 18.01
C ASN A 555 -17.71 -14.69 18.56
N PRO A 556 -17.44 -14.77 19.88
CA PRO A 556 -16.34 -14.03 20.50
C PRO A 556 -14.96 -14.48 20.04
N ASP A 557 -14.88 -15.67 19.41
CA ASP A 557 -13.65 -16.18 18.83
C ASP A 557 -13.33 -15.58 17.46
N SER A 558 -14.33 -14.92 16.81
CA SER A 558 -14.16 -14.35 15.47
C SER A 558 -13.78 -12.88 15.47
N PHE A 559 -14.13 -12.11 16.49
CA PHE A 559 -13.79 -10.69 16.62
C PHE A 559 -14.14 -10.12 18.00
N ASP A 560 -13.59 -8.92 18.32
CA ASP A 560 -13.90 -8.18 19.54
C ASP A 560 -14.49 -6.80 19.19
N PRO A 561 -15.82 -6.60 19.36
CA PRO A 561 -16.44 -5.31 19.11
C PRO A 561 -16.01 -4.23 20.14
N ASN A 562 -15.31 -4.62 21.23
CA ASN A 562 -14.84 -3.76 22.31
C ASN A 562 -13.37 -3.37 22.18
N LEU A 563 -12.75 -3.51 21.01
CA LEU A 563 -11.37 -3.11 20.76
C LEU A 563 -11.08 -1.71 21.30
N LYS A 564 -10.00 -1.59 22.08
CA LYS A 564 -9.51 -0.31 22.59
C LYS A 564 -8.67 0.39 21.52
N PRO A 565 -8.64 1.74 21.52
CA PRO A 565 -7.69 2.47 20.70
C PRO A 565 -6.24 2.13 21.06
N GLU A 566 -5.37 2.04 20.06
CA GLU A 566 -3.93 1.94 20.28
C GLU A 566 -3.37 3.28 20.76
N ARG A 567 -2.44 3.24 21.68
CA ARG A 567 -1.77 4.44 22.20
C ARG A 567 -0.27 4.26 22.19
N SER A 568 0.41 5.07 21.39
CA SER A 568 1.87 5.04 21.32
C SER A 568 2.52 6.16 22.16
N THR A 569 3.76 5.90 22.52
CA THR A 569 4.74 6.89 22.95
C THR A 569 5.98 6.64 22.11
N ASP A 570 6.46 7.71 21.49
CA ASP A 570 7.46 7.67 20.42
C ASP A 570 8.60 8.65 20.72
N ALA A 571 9.82 8.24 20.38
CA ALA A 571 11.01 9.09 20.42
C ALA A 571 11.87 8.80 19.17
N ASN A 572 12.48 9.85 18.60
CA ASN A 572 13.43 9.75 17.51
C ASN A 572 14.57 10.74 17.73
N LEU A 573 15.81 10.27 17.63
CA LEU A 573 17.01 11.09 17.59
C LEU A 573 17.65 10.90 16.22
N LEU A 574 17.88 12.00 15.51
CA LEU A 574 18.44 12.04 14.16
C LEU A 574 19.69 12.93 14.15
N LEU A 575 20.75 12.46 13.54
CA LEU A 575 21.95 13.20 13.20
C LEU A 575 22.19 13.14 11.70
N ALA A 576 22.27 14.28 11.04
CA ALA A 576 22.64 14.38 9.63
C ALA A 576 23.91 15.22 9.50
N HIS A 577 24.84 14.77 8.65
CA HIS A 577 26.05 15.50 8.34
C HIS A 577 26.41 15.39 6.86
N GLN A 578 26.82 16.51 6.28
CA GLN A 578 27.27 16.63 4.88
C GLN A 578 28.79 16.59 4.81
N PHE A 579 29.35 15.54 4.22
CA PHE A 579 30.78 15.39 3.94
C PHE A 579 31.02 15.69 2.45
N GLY A 580 31.15 16.95 2.09
CA GLY A 580 31.28 17.33 0.68
C GLY A 580 30.14 16.79 -0.17
N LYS A 581 30.39 15.81 -1.05
CA LYS A 581 29.38 15.21 -1.93
C LYS A 581 28.56 14.06 -1.29
N VAL A 582 28.83 13.73 -0.04
CA VAL A 582 28.18 12.62 0.68
C VAL A 582 27.43 13.16 1.89
N LYS A 583 26.14 12.91 1.94
CA LYS A 583 25.29 13.15 3.12
C LYS A 583 25.08 11.85 3.87
N LEU A 584 25.37 11.83 5.15
CA LEU A 584 25.08 10.73 6.05
C LEU A 584 24.02 11.14 7.06
N THR A 585 23.01 10.31 7.20
CA THR A 585 21.95 10.49 8.21
C THR A 585 21.85 9.23 9.06
N GLY A 586 22.04 9.39 10.36
CA GLY A 586 21.79 8.36 11.37
C GLY A 586 20.51 8.68 12.14
N SER A 587 19.68 7.67 12.39
CA SER A 587 18.44 7.82 13.16
C SER A 587 18.31 6.68 14.16
N VAL A 588 18.00 7.01 15.41
CA VAL A 588 17.60 6.04 16.44
C VAL A 588 16.15 6.32 16.82
N PHE A 589 15.31 5.32 16.74
CA PHE A 589 13.91 5.45 17.13
C PHE A 589 13.51 4.46 18.22
N TRP A 590 12.52 4.85 19.00
CA TRP A 590 11.90 4.02 20.02
C TRP A 590 10.39 4.29 20.03
N GLN A 591 9.62 3.21 20.08
CA GLN A 591 8.16 3.28 20.17
C GLN A 591 7.65 2.21 21.15
N ARG A 592 6.67 2.58 21.95
CA ARG A 592 5.91 1.68 22.81
C ARG A 592 4.43 1.87 22.56
N VAL A 593 3.72 0.79 22.24
CA VAL A 593 2.29 0.84 21.89
C VAL A 593 1.50 0.00 22.90
N LYS A 594 0.56 0.63 23.59
CA LYS A 594 -0.45 -0.03 24.42
C LYS A 594 -1.67 -0.39 23.57
N ASP A 595 -2.32 -1.50 23.94
CA ASP A 595 -3.54 -2.00 23.30
C ASP A 595 -3.37 -2.17 21.79
N THR A 596 -2.22 -2.68 21.32
CA THR A 596 -1.91 -2.91 19.91
C THR A 596 -2.99 -3.78 19.26
N ILE A 597 -3.68 -3.29 18.26
CA ILE A 597 -4.71 -4.06 17.52
C ILE A 597 -4.03 -4.93 16.48
N PHE A 598 -4.22 -6.23 16.58
CA PHE A 598 -3.63 -7.19 15.66
C PHE A 598 -4.61 -8.29 15.28
N SER A 599 -4.55 -8.72 14.02
CA SER A 599 -5.31 -9.87 13.56
C SER A 599 -4.64 -11.15 14.07
N PHE A 600 -5.29 -11.78 15.02
CA PHE A 600 -4.88 -13.05 15.60
C PHE A 600 -5.39 -14.18 14.71
N THR A 601 -4.50 -14.95 14.13
CA THR A 601 -4.84 -16.27 13.62
C THR A 601 -4.20 -17.28 14.57
N GLY A 602 -5.01 -17.98 15.32
CA GLY A 602 -4.58 -18.93 16.32
C GLY A 602 -5.56 -20.08 16.43
N PHE A 603 -5.24 -21.07 17.25
CA PHE A 603 -6.16 -22.16 17.57
C PHE A 603 -6.92 -21.78 18.85
N ASN A 604 -8.23 -21.98 18.84
CA ASN A 604 -9.01 -21.91 20.07
C ASN A 604 -8.71 -23.14 20.96
N GLN A 605 -9.29 -23.19 22.17
CA GLN A 605 -9.11 -24.28 23.11
C GLN A 605 -9.48 -25.67 22.55
N ASN A 606 -10.24 -25.72 21.45
CA ASN A 606 -10.66 -26.93 20.76
C ASN A 606 -9.81 -27.24 19.50
N GLY A 607 -8.69 -26.54 19.29
CA GLY A 607 -7.82 -26.74 18.14
C GLY A 607 -8.38 -26.21 16.82
N VAL A 608 -9.44 -25.40 16.85
CA VAL A 608 -10.03 -24.78 15.66
C VAL A 608 -9.32 -23.47 15.35
N THR A 609 -8.89 -23.29 14.11
CA THR A 609 -8.27 -22.04 13.66
C THR A 609 -9.29 -20.92 13.73
N THR A 610 -9.00 -19.88 14.50
CA THR A 610 -9.79 -18.66 14.60
C THR A 610 -8.94 -17.49 14.14
N SER A 611 -9.56 -16.58 13.41
CA SER A 611 -8.94 -15.30 13.03
C SER A 611 -9.80 -14.17 13.56
N SER A 612 -9.26 -13.37 14.47
CA SER A 612 -9.96 -12.23 15.04
C SER A 612 -9.01 -11.08 15.32
N PHE A 613 -9.53 -9.85 15.29
CA PHE A 613 -8.79 -8.70 15.81
C PHE A 613 -8.93 -8.65 17.33
N LYS A 614 -7.80 -8.53 18.02
CA LYS A 614 -7.73 -8.37 19.50
C LYS A 614 -6.68 -7.32 19.86
N ASN A 615 -6.79 -6.77 21.06
CA ASN A 615 -5.74 -5.93 21.61
C ASN A 615 -4.64 -6.79 22.23
N ILE A 616 -3.39 -6.53 21.86
CA ILE A 616 -2.20 -6.98 22.57
C ILE A 616 -1.87 -5.89 23.60
N ASP A 617 -1.71 -6.23 24.88
CA ASP A 617 -1.60 -5.25 25.97
C ASP A 617 -0.46 -4.27 25.77
N LEU A 618 0.70 -4.77 25.30
CA LEU A 618 1.88 -3.94 25.15
C LEU A 618 2.86 -4.52 24.13
N THR A 619 3.24 -3.67 23.17
CA THR A 619 4.35 -3.95 22.22
C THR A 619 5.40 -2.84 22.33
N ARG A 620 6.63 -3.18 21.97
CA ARG A 620 7.76 -2.23 21.87
C ARG A 620 8.52 -2.49 20.59
N GLN A 621 8.99 -1.41 20.00
CA GLN A 621 9.99 -1.45 18.94
C GLN A 621 11.02 -0.35 19.12
N TYR A 622 12.24 -0.62 18.71
CA TYR A 622 13.31 0.36 18.59
C TYR A 622 14.26 -0.08 17.48
N GLY A 623 15.01 0.85 16.94
CA GLY A 623 15.93 0.53 15.86
C GLY A 623 16.91 1.65 15.59
N LEU A 624 17.85 1.30 14.71
CA LEU A 624 18.89 2.16 14.17
C LEU A 624 18.72 2.18 12.65
N GLU A 625 18.73 3.38 12.07
CA GLU A 625 18.68 3.61 10.62
C GLU A 625 19.91 4.40 10.21
N LEU A 626 20.56 4.00 9.14
CA LEU A 626 21.66 4.71 8.50
C LEU A 626 21.32 4.94 7.03
N ILE A 627 21.48 6.17 6.56
CA ILE A 627 21.18 6.58 5.19
C ILE A 627 22.42 7.30 4.65
N ALA A 628 22.87 6.91 3.47
CA ALA A 628 23.94 7.54 2.74
C ALA A 628 23.43 7.99 1.36
N GLU A 629 23.53 9.26 1.10
CA GLU A 629 23.23 9.90 -0.19
C GLU A 629 24.53 10.49 -0.72
N ALA A 630 25.01 10.01 -1.84
CA ALA A 630 26.27 10.42 -2.42
C ALA A 630 26.03 10.84 -3.88
N ARG A 631 26.34 12.09 -4.19
CA ARG A 631 26.11 12.67 -5.52
C ARG A 631 27.44 12.91 -6.20
N GLU A 632 27.56 12.45 -7.45
CA GLU A 632 28.77 12.60 -8.25
C GLU A 632 30.08 12.28 -7.49
N VAL A 633 30.10 11.21 -6.69
CA VAL A 633 31.31 10.77 -5.98
C VAL A 633 32.45 10.49 -6.95
N LEU A 634 32.13 9.98 -8.12
CA LEU A 634 32.92 10.03 -9.34
C LEU A 634 32.06 10.75 -10.40
N PRO A 635 32.66 11.33 -11.45
CA PRO A 635 31.87 11.96 -12.50
C PRO A 635 30.76 11.02 -13.02
N GLY A 636 29.52 11.45 -12.93
CA GLY A 636 28.33 10.71 -13.34
C GLY A 636 27.89 9.56 -12.42
N LEU A 637 28.49 9.40 -11.22
CA LEU A 637 28.16 8.32 -10.29
C LEU A 637 27.43 8.84 -9.05
N ASP A 638 26.16 8.44 -8.90
CA ASP A 638 25.34 8.65 -7.72
C ASP A 638 25.08 7.35 -7.00
N VAL A 639 25.03 7.41 -5.66
CA VAL A 639 24.74 6.26 -4.80
C VAL A 639 23.78 6.67 -3.71
N ASP A 640 22.65 5.94 -3.60
CA ASP A 640 21.77 5.97 -2.46
C ASP A 640 21.83 4.60 -1.77
N ALA A 641 22.12 4.59 -0.47
CA ALA A 641 22.19 3.36 0.31
C ALA A 641 21.57 3.58 1.70
N ASN A 642 20.91 2.56 2.20
CA ASN A 642 20.38 2.61 3.56
C ASN A 642 20.41 1.24 4.23
N ALA A 643 20.49 1.27 5.55
CA ALA A 643 20.47 0.11 6.42
C ALA A 643 19.60 0.39 7.65
N ALA A 644 18.74 -0.54 8.00
CA ALA A 644 17.94 -0.48 9.22
C ALA A 644 18.08 -1.78 10.02
N TRP A 645 18.24 -1.61 11.34
CA TRP A 645 18.13 -2.70 12.31
C TRP A 645 16.99 -2.42 13.26
N ILE A 646 16.09 -3.40 13.47
CA ILE A 646 14.86 -3.24 14.23
C ILE A 646 14.68 -4.40 15.20
N ASP A 647 14.43 -4.08 16.48
CA ASP A 647 13.92 -5.00 17.47
C ASP A 647 12.48 -4.64 17.80
N SER A 648 11.53 -5.49 17.42
CA SER A 648 10.10 -5.33 17.66
C SER A 648 9.56 -6.56 18.34
N VAL A 649 9.01 -6.40 19.56
CA VAL A 649 8.57 -7.53 20.40
C VAL A 649 7.24 -7.26 21.07
N THR A 650 6.49 -8.33 21.34
CA THR A 650 5.39 -8.33 22.31
C THR A 650 5.96 -8.32 23.72
N LEU A 651 5.68 -7.29 24.51
CA LEU A 651 6.14 -7.22 25.91
C LEU A 651 5.14 -7.84 26.89
N ARG A 652 3.83 -7.71 26.59
CA ARG A 652 2.76 -8.26 27.41
C ARG A 652 1.55 -8.59 26.53
N ASN A 653 0.99 -9.77 26.75
CA ASN A 653 -0.22 -10.23 26.08
C ASN A 653 -0.96 -11.21 27.00
N ASP A 654 -1.79 -10.70 27.89
CA ASP A 654 -2.51 -11.50 28.89
C ASP A 654 -3.42 -12.56 28.22
N ALA A 655 -3.89 -12.30 26.98
CA ALA A 655 -4.70 -13.25 26.20
C ALA A 655 -3.88 -14.41 25.59
N ALA A 656 -2.58 -14.22 25.40
CA ALA A 656 -1.67 -15.23 24.85
C ALA A 656 -0.23 -15.02 25.37
N PRO A 657 0.07 -15.39 26.64
CA PRO A 657 1.38 -15.17 27.25
C PRO A 657 2.56 -15.81 26.51
N ALA A 658 2.32 -16.87 25.77
CA ALA A 658 3.35 -17.52 24.95
C ALA A 658 3.91 -16.65 23.82
N THR A 659 3.30 -15.50 23.55
CA THR A 659 3.78 -14.51 22.56
C THR A 659 4.72 -13.47 23.17
N GLU A 660 4.85 -13.45 24.49
CA GLU A 660 5.70 -12.46 25.18
C GLU A 660 7.18 -12.74 24.95
N GLY A 661 7.94 -11.70 24.67
CA GLY A 661 9.36 -11.78 24.29
C GLY A 661 9.60 -12.24 22.84
N VAL A 662 8.56 -12.65 22.12
CA VAL A 662 8.67 -13.07 20.72
C VAL A 662 8.73 -11.84 19.80
N GLN A 663 9.59 -11.91 18.79
CA GLN A 663 9.68 -10.88 17.76
C GLN A 663 8.33 -10.74 17.04
N PHE A 664 7.86 -9.49 16.91
CA PHE A 664 6.60 -9.19 16.24
C PHE A 664 6.63 -9.68 14.78
N PRO A 665 5.53 -10.27 14.26
CA PRO A 665 5.55 -10.92 12.97
C PRO A 665 5.76 -9.94 11.81
N ARG A 666 6.32 -10.45 10.73
CA ARG A 666 6.53 -9.78 9.44
C ARG A 666 7.38 -8.51 9.50
N ILE A 667 8.13 -8.31 10.57
CA ILE A 667 9.13 -7.23 10.71
C ILE A 667 10.51 -7.88 10.68
N PRO A 668 11.28 -7.75 9.59
CA PRO A 668 12.67 -8.22 9.53
C PRO A 668 13.53 -7.43 10.52
N ARG A 669 14.52 -8.08 11.12
CA ARG A 669 15.51 -7.38 11.96
C ARG A 669 16.45 -6.49 11.17
N TRP A 670 16.78 -6.89 9.95
CA TRP A 670 17.64 -6.13 9.04
C TRP A 670 16.93 -5.87 7.74
N ARG A 671 17.00 -4.63 7.28
CA ARG A 671 16.66 -4.20 5.93
C ARG A 671 17.80 -3.40 5.36
N LEU A 672 18.22 -3.71 4.16
CA LEU A 672 19.24 -2.98 3.42
C LEU A 672 18.71 -2.70 2.03
N ASN A 673 18.74 -1.46 1.61
CA ASN A 673 18.42 -1.08 0.25
C ASN A 673 19.55 -0.19 -0.31
N GLY A 674 19.80 -0.30 -1.60
CA GLY A 674 20.77 0.54 -2.28
C GLY A 674 20.44 0.67 -3.75
N ASN A 675 20.77 1.81 -4.32
CA ASN A 675 20.67 2.08 -5.74
C ASN A 675 21.90 2.87 -6.18
N LEU A 676 22.65 2.31 -7.11
CA LEU A 676 23.77 2.93 -7.77
C LEU A 676 23.34 3.35 -9.16
N ARG A 677 23.56 4.59 -9.52
CA ARG A 677 23.27 5.16 -10.84
C ARG A 677 24.55 5.71 -11.43
N TYR A 678 24.95 5.21 -12.59
CA TYR A 678 26.17 5.61 -13.25
C TYR A 678 25.92 6.04 -14.70
N ARG A 679 26.14 7.30 -14.97
CA ARG A 679 26.11 7.84 -16.33
C ARG A 679 27.43 7.52 -17.02
N VAL A 680 27.44 6.38 -17.73
CA VAL A 680 28.65 5.83 -18.39
C VAL A 680 29.15 6.76 -19.49
N ILE A 681 28.24 7.31 -20.26
CA ILE A 681 28.40 8.40 -21.24
C ILE A 681 27.12 9.24 -21.16
N GLU A 682 27.16 10.48 -21.67
CA GLU A 682 26.06 11.43 -21.53
C GLU A 682 24.66 10.85 -21.82
N PRO A 683 24.41 10.11 -22.94
CA PRO A 683 23.09 9.56 -23.20
C PRO A 683 22.79 8.21 -22.52
N VAL A 684 23.71 7.61 -21.74
CA VAL A 684 23.56 6.25 -21.23
C VAL A 684 23.70 6.19 -19.71
N LEU A 685 22.61 5.85 -19.02
CA LEU A 685 22.57 5.62 -17.58
C LEU A 685 22.46 4.12 -17.29
N LEU A 686 23.39 3.61 -16.50
CA LEU A 686 23.33 2.27 -15.91
C LEU A 686 22.92 2.39 -14.44
N SER A 687 21.98 1.55 -14.00
CA SER A 687 21.54 1.49 -12.60
C SER A 687 21.59 0.06 -12.08
N ILE A 688 22.04 -0.08 -10.83
CA ILE A 688 22.07 -1.35 -10.09
C ILE A 688 21.41 -1.11 -8.74
N GLY A 689 20.37 -1.89 -8.46
CA GLY A 689 19.65 -1.87 -7.19
C GLY A 689 19.90 -3.12 -6.37
N VAL A 690 19.93 -2.99 -5.05
CA VAL A 690 19.98 -4.11 -4.11
C VAL A 690 18.90 -3.96 -3.06
N ARG A 691 18.22 -5.06 -2.72
CA ARG A 691 17.24 -5.14 -1.64
C ARG A 691 17.52 -6.40 -0.82
N TYR A 692 17.67 -6.21 0.48
CA TYR A 692 17.83 -7.30 1.43
C TYR A 692 16.87 -7.11 2.62
N ALA A 693 16.24 -8.20 3.04
CA ALA A 693 15.48 -8.27 4.29
C ALA A 693 15.75 -9.60 4.97
N SER A 694 16.18 -9.57 6.23
CA SER A 694 16.37 -10.80 7.01
C SER A 694 15.03 -11.48 7.27
N ARG A 695 15.05 -12.80 7.49
CA ARG A 695 13.84 -13.60 7.72
C ARG A 695 13.05 -13.11 8.96
N PRO A 696 11.79 -12.64 8.80
CA PRO A 696 10.93 -12.31 9.93
C PRO A 696 10.17 -13.54 10.45
N ASN A 697 9.50 -13.40 11.59
CA ASN A 697 8.47 -14.36 12.00
C ASN A 697 7.24 -14.20 11.11
N THR A 698 6.53 -15.30 10.84
CA THR A 698 5.25 -15.26 10.11
C THR A 698 4.08 -14.92 11.03
N ASP A 699 4.10 -15.46 12.25
CA ASP A 699 3.03 -15.40 13.25
C ASP A 699 3.54 -14.88 14.60
N LEU A 700 2.61 -14.54 15.50
CA LEU A 700 2.91 -13.98 16.83
C LEU A 700 3.67 -14.94 17.74
N PHE A 701 3.55 -16.25 17.54
CA PHE A 701 4.23 -17.26 18.36
C PHE A 701 5.67 -17.53 17.89
N GLY A 702 6.04 -17.06 16.68
CA GLY A 702 7.36 -17.27 16.08
C GLY A 702 7.64 -18.71 15.70
N LEU A 703 6.61 -19.55 15.58
CA LEU A 703 6.71 -20.98 15.29
C LEU A 703 6.81 -21.26 13.79
N GLN A 704 6.24 -20.38 12.95
CA GLN A 704 6.19 -20.57 11.51
C GLN A 704 7.35 -19.78 10.86
N ARG A 705 8.32 -20.50 10.34
CA ARG A 705 9.50 -19.96 9.65
C ARG A 705 9.91 -20.89 8.54
N GLY A 706 10.25 -20.37 7.39
CA GLY A 706 10.76 -21.18 6.29
C GLY A 706 10.57 -20.58 4.92
N ASP A 707 11.24 -21.19 3.94
CA ASP A 707 11.20 -20.77 2.54
C ASP A 707 10.13 -21.63 1.82
N THR A 708 8.87 -21.41 2.17
CA THR A 708 7.73 -22.18 1.66
C THR A 708 6.46 -21.32 1.66
N TYR A 709 5.47 -21.73 0.89
CA TYR A 709 4.15 -21.10 0.85
C TYR A 709 3.51 -21.01 2.25
N GLY A 710 2.93 -19.87 2.57
CA GLY A 710 2.29 -19.61 3.85
C GLY A 710 3.22 -19.02 4.92
N TYR A 711 4.55 -18.98 4.67
CA TYR A 711 5.55 -18.46 5.60
C TYR A 711 6.23 -17.20 5.05
N THR A 712 7.14 -16.64 5.83
CA THR A 712 7.96 -15.49 5.44
C THR A 712 9.43 -15.89 5.40
N SER A 713 10.10 -15.59 4.31
CA SER A 713 11.51 -15.90 4.11
C SER A 713 12.42 -14.67 4.17
N GLU A 714 13.70 -14.90 4.11
CA GLU A 714 14.70 -13.90 3.77
C GLU A 714 14.50 -13.46 2.32
N LEU A 715 14.83 -12.22 2.00
CA LEU A 715 14.83 -11.67 0.64
C LEU A 715 16.22 -11.14 0.30
N PHE A 716 16.76 -11.55 -0.85
CA PHE A 716 17.94 -10.94 -1.46
C PHE A 716 17.73 -10.78 -2.97
N ALA A 717 17.46 -9.57 -3.40
CA ALA A 717 17.22 -9.26 -4.81
C ALA A 717 18.20 -8.22 -5.33
N LEU A 718 18.79 -8.50 -6.49
CA LEU A 718 19.53 -7.53 -7.29
C LEU A 718 18.64 -7.11 -8.46
N ASP A 719 18.61 -5.82 -8.74
CA ASP A 719 17.90 -5.25 -9.88
C ASP A 719 18.91 -4.51 -10.77
N ALA A 720 18.68 -4.48 -12.08
CA ALA A 720 19.51 -3.74 -13.01
C ALA A 720 18.65 -3.03 -14.05
N LYS A 721 19.08 -1.85 -14.49
CA LYS A 721 18.44 -1.08 -15.57
C LYS A 721 19.51 -0.36 -16.39
N VAL A 722 19.32 -0.36 -17.70
CA VAL A 722 20.05 0.51 -18.61
C VAL A 722 19.04 1.40 -19.32
N SER A 723 19.32 2.70 -19.37
CA SER A 723 18.50 3.69 -20.05
C SER A 723 19.37 4.44 -21.05
N TRP A 724 18.85 4.64 -22.25
CA TRP A 724 19.50 5.35 -23.34
C TRP A 724 18.61 6.49 -23.84
N ASP A 725 19.09 7.72 -23.69
CA ASP A 725 18.50 8.91 -24.27
C ASP A 725 18.86 8.98 -25.75
N VAL A 726 18.02 8.40 -26.61
CA VAL A 726 18.22 8.34 -28.07
C VAL A 726 18.17 9.74 -28.68
N THR A 727 17.27 10.57 -28.17
CA THR A 727 17.15 12.01 -28.43
C THR A 727 16.76 12.70 -27.12
N GLU A 728 16.72 14.03 -27.10
CA GLU A 728 16.19 14.78 -25.96
C GLU A 728 14.74 14.41 -25.57
N GLN A 729 13.98 13.90 -26.55
CA GLN A 729 12.58 13.53 -26.36
C GLN A 729 12.36 12.04 -26.15
N LEU A 730 13.23 11.18 -26.69
CA LEU A 730 13.02 9.72 -26.72
C LEU A 730 14.05 9.00 -25.86
N ARG A 731 13.58 8.28 -24.85
CA ARG A 731 14.37 7.37 -24.01
C ARG A 731 13.93 5.93 -24.24
N LEU A 732 14.90 5.04 -24.39
CA LEU A 732 14.70 3.60 -24.35
C LEU A 732 15.34 3.03 -23.09
N SER A 733 14.67 2.07 -22.46
CA SER A 733 15.20 1.39 -21.29
C SER A 733 14.99 -0.11 -21.36
N ALA A 734 15.94 -0.86 -20.79
CA ALA A 734 15.80 -2.28 -20.55
C ALA A 734 16.25 -2.58 -19.10
N GLY A 735 15.52 -3.45 -18.43
CA GLY A 735 15.77 -3.76 -17.05
C GLY A 735 15.45 -5.17 -16.63
N VAL A 736 16.00 -5.58 -15.51
CA VAL A 736 15.72 -6.86 -14.86
C VAL A 736 15.50 -6.59 -13.38
N ASP A 737 14.36 -7.02 -12.87
CA ASP A 737 14.08 -7.09 -11.43
C ASP A 737 14.37 -8.50 -10.92
N ASN A 738 14.94 -8.61 -9.71
CA ASN A 738 15.33 -9.87 -9.09
C ASN A 738 16.26 -10.71 -9.99
N LEU A 739 17.38 -10.13 -10.44
CA LEU A 739 18.38 -10.81 -11.26
C LEU A 739 18.90 -12.09 -10.60
N THR A 740 18.98 -12.12 -9.26
CA THR A 740 19.33 -13.28 -8.45
C THR A 740 18.32 -14.42 -8.55
N ASN A 741 17.12 -14.16 -9.01
CA ASN A 741 15.98 -15.08 -9.03
C ASN A 741 15.67 -15.67 -7.65
N ASP A 742 15.78 -14.84 -6.61
CA ASP A 742 15.44 -15.24 -5.27
C ASP A 742 13.94 -15.58 -5.18
N ARG A 743 13.62 -16.75 -4.63
CA ARG A 743 12.27 -17.30 -4.49
C ARG A 743 11.73 -17.02 -3.09
N ALA A 744 11.71 -15.74 -2.72
CA ALA A 744 11.25 -15.31 -1.42
C ALA A 744 9.73 -15.44 -1.23
N TRP A 745 9.31 -15.54 0.02
CA TRP A 745 7.92 -15.66 0.44
C TRP A 745 7.54 -14.55 1.43
N VAL A 746 6.39 -13.95 1.21
CA VAL A 746 5.71 -13.10 2.18
C VAL A 746 4.28 -13.61 2.32
N TYR A 747 4.15 -14.84 2.82
CA TYR A 747 2.98 -15.69 2.77
C TYR A 747 2.72 -16.20 1.34
N HIS A 748 2.60 -15.31 0.35
CA HIS A 748 2.54 -15.58 -1.09
C HIS A 748 3.95 -15.55 -1.68
N PRO A 749 4.19 -16.16 -2.86
CA PRO A 749 5.48 -16.03 -3.52
C PRO A 749 5.73 -14.59 -3.96
N TYR A 750 6.95 -14.11 -3.79
CA TYR A 750 7.42 -12.88 -4.42
C TYR A 750 7.53 -13.06 -5.93
N PRO A 751 7.47 -11.96 -6.72
CA PRO A 751 7.79 -12.01 -8.13
C PRO A 751 9.21 -12.56 -8.37
N GLN A 752 9.30 -13.59 -9.21
CA GLN A 752 10.58 -14.13 -9.65
C GLN A 752 11.23 -13.18 -10.66
N ARG A 753 12.39 -13.51 -11.20
CA ARG A 753 13.11 -12.67 -12.17
C ARG A 753 12.18 -12.19 -13.26
N SER A 754 12.14 -10.86 -13.45
CA SER A 754 11.27 -10.22 -14.42
C SER A 754 12.09 -9.31 -15.33
N PHE A 755 11.86 -9.38 -16.63
CA PHE A 755 12.50 -8.57 -17.64
C PHE A 755 11.55 -7.49 -18.13
N LEU A 756 12.05 -6.25 -18.25
CA LEU A 756 11.27 -5.10 -18.64
C LEU A 756 11.96 -4.40 -19.83
N VAL A 757 11.15 -3.89 -20.75
CA VAL A 757 11.58 -2.98 -21.79
C VAL A 757 10.62 -1.80 -21.83
N GLU A 758 11.16 -0.59 -22.06
CA GLU A 758 10.36 0.62 -22.01
C GLU A 758 10.82 1.60 -23.09
N ALA A 759 9.85 2.27 -23.73
CA ALA A 759 10.08 3.42 -24.57
C ALA A 759 9.25 4.59 -24.02
N GLY A 760 9.93 5.66 -23.65
CA GLY A 760 9.34 6.91 -23.12
C GLY A 760 9.63 8.06 -24.06
N TRP A 761 8.59 8.83 -24.37
CA TRP A 761 8.68 10.05 -25.14
C TRP A 761 8.10 11.23 -24.34
N LYS A 762 8.76 12.39 -24.44
CA LYS A 762 8.31 13.65 -23.80
C LYS A 762 8.60 14.85 -24.70
N MET A 763 7.73 15.87 -24.61
CA MET A 763 7.83 17.15 -25.35
C MET A 763 7.77 18.34 -24.39
#